data_acdfe72600ea6cdfa74e29ac88fe779b
#
_entry.id   acdfe72600ea6cdfa74e29ac88fe779b
#
_cell.length_a   1.000
_cell.length_b   1.000
_cell.length_c   1.000
_cell.angle_alpha   90.00
_cell.angle_beta   90.00
_cell.angle_gamma   90.00
#
_symmetry.space_group_name_H-M   'P 1'
#
loop_
_entity.id
_entity.type
_entity.pdbx_description
1 polymer ?
#
loop_
_entity_poly.entity_id
_entity_poly.type
_entity_poly.pdbx_seq_one_letter_code
_entity_poly.pdbx_strand_id
1 'polypeptide(L)'
;MLYKPNLAYFSGTVLACAVAFPAFSQQTAADAAAPQGLDEIVVTALKRKESAQTIPVTVEAVAGASLAQQGIKDLFQAVTLVPGVVFSRAPDDGLALTFRGLGTQARPQAFEQSVALFTDGIFIGKGRLYSTSFFDVDRMEFIKGTQSTLLGKNASLGAISVISRQPGDTLSLEARGGYEFVDGGYTFDAASDIPVAKDVSLRIAAHYNDLNGWVHNDYTNHQGPEHKDLGLRATLSAQVTDALKVTGSYQYGDNQQIGASYQLVGAVPARYGDGVLNDHTSQFTTITNDGDSHHQTKSDVGNLKVQFQVGEHQLISQTSYLDYKLLFKDDFDFSSDDSINFQRAETYRQFTEEFRLQSPTNQAVEYMAGVFYLDSHWNSLEDQLWAVPGFPPAGGPPPGQLFNGPFHNSFVQDSKAYSGFASANWHMTDALRLTGGVRYTREQKNVVYGRTNSAPFTVWNSIANPPFDPTNLSHSSNFVDGNVSIQYDIARDIMAYVSFGHGSKSGGYVETNTIATPPPLFVNGKVPAALVAAGSAIKDEFTKTYEVGLKTTLLDRRLRLNGAVFWTDIKNFQDTVFTGGTLGFLTFNGPARSRGAELESAFQIVPAFRLDGGITYADATSIIQPIDPATNAPQVDANGNPVFGRFRRSQAPKIIYNLGGTYETAITGDLDARLGASVRYRSSMFNQRQEEFPSKALTTLDLSAGIQSSSNHWGVDLIAKNVTNAIAEDFASPSVDPRFGAFYKAYLAGPNQLRTVMLMGHVNY
;
A
#
# COMPACT_ATOMS: atom_id res chain seq x y z
N MET A 1 -17.64 -30.03 34.51
CA MET A 1 -18.76 -30.62 33.73
C MET A 1 -18.48 -30.28 32.26
N LEU A 2 -18.14 -31.31 31.52
CA LEU A 2 -17.61 -31.25 30.17
C LEU A 2 -18.72 -30.92 29.15
N TYR A 3 -18.52 -29.89 28.37
CA TYR A 3 -19.26 -29.72 27.12
C TYR A 3 -18.26 -29.79 25.96
N LYS A 4 -18.28 -30.92 25.22
CA LYS A 4 -17.57 -31.09 23.96
C LYS A 4 -18.57 -30.75 22.85
N PRO A 5 -18.22 -29.84 21.91
CA PRO A 5 -18.92 -29.84 20.63
C PRO A 5 -18.28 -30.87 19.68
N ASN A 6 -19.13 -31.70 19.10
CA ASN A 6 -18.79 -32.68 18.08
C ASN A 6 -18.37 -31.97 16.80
N LEU A 7 -17.11 -32.09 16.42
CA LEU A 7 -16.69 -31.83 15.04
C LEU A 7 -17.15 -33.00 14.15
N ALA A 8 -18.17 -32.77 13.35
CA ALA A 8 -18.51 -33.65 12.24
C ALA A 8 -17.49 -33.44 11.11
N TYR A 9 -16.69 -34.45 10.84
CA TYR A 9 -15.86 -34.52 9.64
C TYR A 9 -16.77 -34.55 8.39
N PHE A 10 -16.83 -33.46 7.65
CA PHE A 10 -17.34 -33.47 6.28
C PHE A 10 -16.22 -33.96 5.37
N SER A 11 -16.22 -35.26 5.07
CA SER A 11 -15.46 -35.87 3.98
C SER A 11 -16.00 -35.28 2.67
N GLY A 12 -15.22 -34.39 2.03
CA GLY A 12 -15.57 -33.80 0.76
C GLY A 12 -15.56 -34.80 -0.36
N THR A 13 -16.72 -35.34 -0.69
CA THR A 13 -16.97 -35.99 -1.99
C THR A 13 -17.14 -34.84 -3.00
N VAL A 14 -16.16 -34.70 -3.90
CA VAL A 14 -16.29 -33.83 -5.07
C VAL A 14 -17.39 -34.40 -5.94
N LEU A 15 -18.59 -33.85 -5.81
CA LEU A 15 -19.70 -34.13 -6.68
C LEU A 15 -19.45 -33.31 -7.96
N ALA A 16 -18.93 -33.96 -8.98
CA ALA A 16 -18.93 -33.42 -10.34
C ALA A 16 -20.38 -33.32 -10.80
N CYS A 17 -21.02 -32.18 -10.53
CA CYS A 17 -22.28 -31.83 -11.16
C CYS A 17 -22.02 -31.57 -12.64
N ALA A 18 -22.17 -32.62 -13.47
CA ALA A 18 -22.40 -32.44 -14.88
C ALA A 18 -23.78 -31.75 -15.01
N VAL A 19 -23.78 -30.44 -15.13
CA VAL A 19 -24.97 -29.67 -15.48
C VAL A 19 -25.27 -30.01 -16.93
N ALA A 20 -26.24 -30.91 -17.15
CA ALA A 20 -26.84 -31.11 -18.44
C ALA A 20 -27.62 -29.84 -18.79
N PHE A 21 -27.10 -29.05 -19.69
CA PHE A 21 -27.83 -27.90 -20.26
C PHE A 21 -29.03 -28.44 -21.02
N PRO A 22 -30.26 -28.00 -20.70
CA PRO A 22 -31.38 -28.29 -21.54
C PRO A 22 -31.13 -27.61 -22.90
N ALA A 23 -31.33 -28.36 -23.99
CA ALA A 23 -31.33 -27.81 -25.33
C ALA A 23 -32.47 -26.79 -25.45
N PHE A 24 -32.13 -25.50 -25.39
CA PHE A 24 -33.08 -24.45 -25.71
C PHE A 24 -33.35 -24.49 -27.21
N SER A 25 -34.65 -24.64 -27.54
CA SER A 25 -35.15 -24.52 -28.89
C SER A 25 -34.77 -23.16 -29.47
N GLN A 26 -34.26 -23.17 -30.71
CA GLN A 26 -34.00 -21.98 -31.52
C GLN A 26 -35.29 -21.15 -31.59
N GLN A 27 -35.35 -20.10 -30.79
CA GLN A 27 -36.24 -18.99 -31.03
C GLN A 27 -35.57 -18.07 -32.05
N THR A 28 -36.28 -17.83 -33.14
CA THR A 28 -35.84 -17.05 -34.30
C THR A 28 -35.17 -15.74 -33.88
N ALA A 29 -33.99 -15.52 -34.44
CA ALA A 29 -33.22 -14.29 -34.31
C ALA A 29 -34.04 -13.08 -34.76
N ALA A 30 -34.53 -12.31 -33.79
CA ALA A 30 -34.86 -10.92 -33.97
C ALA A 30 -33.86 -10.12 -33.17
N ASP A 31 -33.06 -9.31 -33.89
CA ASP A 31 -32.12 -8.30 -33.42
C ASP A 31 -31.16 -8.74 -32.25
N ALA A 32 -30.19 -9.56 -32.60
CA ALA A 32 -28.99 -9.62 -31.79
C ALA A 32 -28.30 -8.24 -31.85
N ALA A 33 -28.49 -7.43 -30.82
CA ALA A 33 -27.68 -6.23 -30.60
C ALA A 33 -26.22 -6.62 -30.79
N ALA A 34 -25.47 -5.88 -31.63
CA ALA A 34 -24.04 -6.11 -31.85
C ALA A 34 -23.35 -6.17 -30.48
N PRO A 35 -22.40 -7.09 -30.23
CA PRO A 35 -21.74 -7.20 -28.95
C PRO A 35 -21.15 -5.85 -28.58
N GLN A 36 -21.60 -5.28 -27.46
CA GLN A 36 -21.07 -4.02 -26.97
C GLN A 36 -19.57 -4.23 -26.69
N GLY A 37 -18.72 -3.38 -27.27
CA GLY A 37 -17.28 -3.39 -27.00
C GLY A 37 -16.99 -3.00 -25.56
N LEU A 38 -15.74 -3.22 -25.13
CA LEU A 38 -15.26 -2.78 -23.83
C LEU A 38 -15.37 -1.25 -23.69
N ASP A 39 -15.80 -0.78 -22.56
CA ASP A 39 -15.84 0.64 -22.23
C ASP A 39 -14.43 1.26 -22.28
N GLU A 40 -14.36 2.51 -22.67
CA GLU A 40 -13.13 3.27 -22.61
C GLU A 40 -12.76 3.56 -21.17
N ILE A 41 -11.52 3.23 -20.79
CA ILE A 41 -10.99 3.57 -19.47
C ILE A 41 -10.39 4.97 -19.53
N VAL A 42 -11.06 5.94 -18.93
CA VAL A 42 -10.56 7.29 -18.75
C VAL A 42 -9.79 7.38 -17.44
N VAL A 43 -8.55 7.85 -17.50
CA VAL A 43 -7.67 8.01 -16.34
C VAL A 43 -7.28 9.48 -16.17
N THR A 44 -6.80 9.81 -14.97
CA THR A 44 -6.27 11.13 -14.62
C THR A 44 -4.78 11.09 -14.26
N ALA A 45 -4.13 10.00 -14.63
CA ALA A 45 -2.72 9.70 -14.36
C ALA A 45 -1.74 10.82 -14.69
N LEU A 46 -2.02 11.59 -15.76
CA LEU A 46 -1.22 12.73 -16.21
C LEU A 46 -1.87 14.08 -15.87
N LYS A 47 -2.68 14.13 -14.80
CA LYS A 47 -3.43 15.32 -14.33
C LYS A 47 -4.42 15.89 -15.37
N ARG A 48 -4.70 15.16 -16.44
CA ARG A 48 -5.77 15.38 -17.42
C ARG A 48 -6.62 14.13 -17.54
N LYS A 49 -7.89 14.30 -17.95
CA LYS A 49 -8.73 13.17 -18.34
C LYS A 49 -8.31 12.70 -19.73
N GLU A 50 -7.72 11.53 -19.82
CA GLU A 50 -7.25 10.92 -21.06
C GLU A 50 -7.60 9.43 -21.08
N SER A 51 -7.69 8.85 -22.28
CA SER A 51 -7.84 7.40 -22.41
C SER A 51 -6.60 6.66 -21.95
N ALA A 52 -6.76 5.61 -21.16
CA ALA A 52 -5.64 4.75 -20.77
C ALA A 52 -4.92 4.15 -21.99
N GLN A 53 -5.59 4.05 -23.15
CA GLN A 53 -5.03 3.51 -24.38
C GLN A 53 -4.16 4.51 -25.17
N THR A 54 -4.29 5.82 -24.88
CA THR A 54 -3.59 6.87 -25.62
C THR A 54 -2.40 7.49 -24.88
N ILE A 55 -2.17 7.12 -23.62
CA ILE A 55 -1.04 7.66 -22.84
C ILE A 55 0.17 6.71 -22.86
N PRO A 56 1.43 7.23 -22.90
CA PRO A 56 2.66 6.44 -23.06
C PRO A 56 3.21 5.95 -21.71
N VAL A 57 2.34 5.35 -20.90
CA VAL A 57 2.68 4.82 -19.56
C VAL A 57 1.79 3.63 -19.23
N THR A 58 2.32 2.65 -18.52
CA THR A 58 1.52 1.54 -18.01
C THR A 58 0.61 2.03 -16.89
N VAL A 59 -0.70 2.04 -17.14
CA VAL A 59 -1.74 2.39 -16.16
C VAL A 59 -2.80 1.31 -16.12
N GLU A 60 -3.08 0.82 -14.93
CA GLU A 60 -4.19 -0.09 -14.67
C GLU A 60 -5.23 0.64 -13.81
N ALA A 61 -6.46 0.67 -14.27
CA ALA A 61 -7.55 1.30 -13.55
C ALA A 61 -8.60 0.27 -13.15
N VAL A 62 -8.95 0.27 -11.87
CA VAL A 62 -9.97 -0.59 -11.28
C VAL A 62 -11.17 0.26 -10.91
N ALA A 63 -12.32 -0.02 -11.51
CA ALA A 63 -13.56 0.69 -11.25
C ALA A 63 -14.06 0.46 -9.81
N GLY A 64 -14.62 1.49 -9.17
CA GLY A 64 -15.18 1.40 -7.83
C GLY A 64 -16.30 0.36 -7.71
N ALA A 65 -17.13 0.20 -8.75
CA ALA A 65 -18.12 -0.85 -8.82
C ALA A 65 -17.50 -2.25 -8.74
N SER A 66 -16.38 -2.49 -9.43
CA SER A 66 -15.65 -3.77 -9.36
C SER A 66 -15.02 -4.01 -7.98
N LEU A 67 -14.46 -2.97 -7.32
CA LEU A 67 -13.99 -3.06 -5.94
C LEU A 67 -15.13 -3.46 -4.99
N ALA A 68 -16.27 -2.79 -5.12
CA ALA A 68 -17.44 -3.02 -4.30
C ALA A 68 -18.04 -4.42 -4.50
N GLN A 69 -18.13 -4.90 -5.76
CA GLN A 69 -18.61 -6.24 -6.10
C GLN A 69 -17.72 -7.36 -5.57
N GLN A 70 -16.42 -7.09 -5.46
CA GLN A 70 -15.45 -8.03 -4.89
C GLN A 70 -15.26 -7.86 -3.37
N GLY A 71 -16.03 -6.97 -2.71
CA GLY A 71 -15.91 -6.70 -1.29
C GLY A 71 -14.52 -6.18 -0.89
N ILE A 72 -13.88 -5.37 -1.75
CA ILE A 72 -12.57 -4.78 -1.52
C ILE A 72 -12.74 -3.42 -0.84
N LYS A 73 -12.08 -3.23 0.31
CA LYS A 73 -12.32 -2.09 1.20
C LYS A 73 -11.07 -1.27 1.50
N ASP A 74 -9.89 -1.82 1.32
CA ASP A 74 -8.62 -1.18 1.60
C ASP A 74 -7.61 -1.38 0.47
N LEU A 75 -6.51 -0.62 0.53
CA LEU A 75 -5.45 -0.70 -0.47
C LEU A 75 -4.73 -2.06 -0.45
N PHE A 76 -4.64 -2.71 0.71
CA PHE A 76 -4.03 -4.03 0.85
C PHE A 76 -4.75 -5.09 0.00
N GLN A 77 -6.08 -5.01 -0.02
CA GLN A 77 -6.90 -5.88 -0.87
C GLN A 77 -6.88 -5.41 -2.34
N ALA A 78 -6.96 -4.10 -2.61
CA ALA A 78 -7.04 -3.57 -3.96
C ALA A 78 -5.79 -3.88 -4.81
N VAL A 79 -4.59 -3.82 -4.22
CA VAL A 79 -3.35 -4.15 -4.93
C VAL A 79 -3.28 -5.60 -5.40
N THR A 80 -4.05 -6.49 -4.78
CA THR A 80 -4.10 -7.90 -5.21
C THR A 80 -4.73 -8.08 -6.59
N LEU A 81 -5.47 -7.09 -7.08
CA LEU A 81 -6.06 -7.08 -8.43
C LEU A 81 -5.03 -6.70 -9.50
N VAL A 82 -3.90 -6.08 -9.10
CA VAL A 82 -2.94 -5.44 -10.01
C VAL A 82 -1.63 -6.24 -10.04
N PRO A 83 -1.33 -6.99 -11.10
CA PRO A 83 -0.07 -7.71 -11.22
C PRO A 83 1.14 -6.77 -11.11
N GLY A 84 2.20 -7.26 -10.44
CA GLY A 84 3.42 -6.48 -10.24
C GLY A 84 3.37 -5.49 -9.07
N VAL A 85 2.28 -5.45 -8.32
CA VAL A 85 2.13 -4.67 -7.09
C VAL A 85 2.08 -5.59 -5.89
N VAL A 86 2.84 -5.27 -4.85
CA VAL A 86 2.79 -5.96 -3.55
C VAL A 86 2.68 -4.92 -2.45
N PHE A 87 1.78 -5.16 -1.53
CA PHE A 87 1.59 -4.36 -0.32
C PHE A 87 1.63 -5.30 0.87
N SER A 88 2.50 -5.05 1.82
CA SER A 88 2.59 -5.83 3.05
C SER A 88 2.65 -4.91 4.26
N ARG A 89 2.20 -5.44 5.40
CA ARG A 89 2.26 -4.76 6.70
C ARG A 89 3.34 -5.40 7.55
N ALA A 90 4.02 -4.61 8.36
CA ALA A 90 4.85 -5.08 9.47
C ALA A 90 4.06 -4.96 10.78
N PRO A 91 4.45 -5.67 11.84
CA PRO A 91 3.75 -5.66 13.13
C PRO A 91 3.53 -4.27 13.73
N ASP A 92 4.43 -3.34 13.46
CA ASP A 92 4.40 -1.96 13.94
C ASP A 92 3.64 -0.99 13.01
N ASP A 93 2.71 -1.48 12.21
CA ASP A 93 2.00 -0.75 11.17
C ASP A 93 2.91 -0.12 10.10
N GLY A 94 4.16 -0.59 10.01
CA GLY A 94 5.03 -0.26 8.90
C GLY A 94 4.47 -0.83 7.59
N LEU A 95 4.48 -0.02 6.53
CA LEU A 95 3.91 -0.39 5.23
C LEU A 95 5.00 -0.49 4.17
N ALA A 96 5.07 -1.63 3.51
CA ALA A 96 5.91 -1.81 2.33
C ALA A 96 5.02 -1.91 1.08
N LEU A 97 5.14 -0.93 0.20
CA LEU A 97 4.48 -0.91 -1.10
C LEU A 97 5.53 -0.99 -2.19
N THR A 98 5.43 -2.01 -3.04
CA THR A 98 6.38 -2.22 -4.13
C THR A 98 5.67 -2.29 -5.48
N PHE A 99 6.24 -1.63 -6.47
CA PHE A 99 5.89 -1.76 -7.87
C PHE A 99 7.05 -2.45 -8.60
N ARG A 100 6.75 -3.51 -9.34
CA ARG A 100 7.75 -4.26 -10.11
C ARG A 100 8.92 -4.73 -9.20
N GLY A 101 8.62 -5.05 -7.93
CA GLY A 101 9.58 -5.52 -6.93
C GLY A 101 10.49 -4.44 -6.31
N LEU A 102 10.28 -3.15 -6.63
CA LEU A 102 10.97 -2.03 -6.01
C LEU A 102 9.97 -1.15 -5.24
N GLY A 103 10.38 -0.63 -4.08
CA GLY A 103 9.54 0.22 -3.25
C GLY A 103 10.18 0.49 -1.90
N THR A 104 9.52 1.33 -1.10
CA THR A 104 9.97 1.67 0.23
C THR A 104 9.64 0.54 1.19
N GLN A 105 10.59 0.19 2.05
CA GLN A 105 10.41 -0.80 3.11
C GLN A 105 9.47 -0.29 4.20
N ALA A 106 8.95 -1.22 5.00
CA ALA A 106 7.98 -0.94 6.05
C ALA A 106 8.50 0.02 7.14
N ARG A 107 9.80 -0.01 7.42
CA ARG A 107 10.49 0.86 8.38
C ARG A 107 11.74 1.47 7.76
N PRO A 108 12.21 2.64 8.24
CA PRO A 108 11.68 3.57 9.25
C PRO A 108 10.49 4.43 8.77
N GLN A 109 9.74 5.01 9.71
CA GLN A 109 8.56 5.82 9.41
C GLN A 109 8.91 7.19 8.81
N ALA A 110 10.13 7.66 9.06
CA ALA A 110 10.66 8.88 8.43
C ALA A 110 10.91 8.73 6.93
N PHE A 111 11.02 7.50 6.41
CA PHE A 111 11.15 7.26 4.97
C PHE A 111 9.92 7.79 4.22
N GLU A 112 10.20 8.49 3.15
CA GLU A 112 9.18 8.80 2.17
C GLU A 112 8.92 7.59 1.27
N GLN A 113 7.69 7.46 0.79
CA GLN A 113 7.36 6.38 -0.13
C GLN A 113 7.95 6.64 -1.52
N SER A 114 8.37 5.60 -2.24
CA SER A 114 8.83 5.70 -3.64
C SER A 114 7.67 5.51 -4.63
N VAL A 115 6.52 5.03 -4.15
CA VAL A 115 5.23 5.02 -4.86
C VAL A 115 4.33 6.02 -4.16
N ALA A 116 3.95 7.09 -4.85
CA ALA A 116 3.12 8.15 -4.30
C ALA A 116 1.65 7.72 -4.21
N LEU A 117 0.94 8.12 -3.14
CA LEU A 117 -0.51 7.99 -3.05
C LEU A 117 -1.16 9.35 -3.22
N PHE A 118 -2.22 9.38 -4.02
CA PHE A 118 -3.10 10.52 -4.19
C PHE A 118 -4.55 10.13 -3.90
N THR A 119 -5.28 11.02 -3.23
CA THR A 119 -6.74 10.93 -3.12
C THR A 119 -7.33 12.22 -3.68
N ASP A 120 -8.16 12.12 -4.72
CA ASP A 120 -8.75 13.27 -5.43
C ASP A 120 -7.72 14.33 -5.88
N GLY A 121 -6.50 13.88 -6.21
CA GLY A 121 -5.38 14.74 -6.59
C GLY A 121 -4.58 15.30 -5.42
N ILE A 122 -4.97 15.06 -4.17
CA ILE A 122 -4.24 15.42 -2.96
C ILE A 122 -3.08 14.44 -2.76
N PHE A 123 -1.86 14.94 -2.65
CA PHE A 123 -0.70 14.13 -2.28
C PHE A 123 -0.77 13.71 -0.80
N ILE A 124 -0.65 12.42 -0.52
CA ILE A 124 -0.62 11.84 0.83
C ILE A 124 0.84 11.63 1.24
N GLY A 125 1.36 12.52 2.07
CA GLY A 125 2.80 12.57 2.40
C GLY A 125 3.31 11.50 3.36
N LYS A 126 2.42 10.73 4.02
CA LYS A 126 2.81 9.70 4.99
C LYS A 126 2.15 8.35 4.66
N GLY A 127 2.96 7.29 4.69
CA GLY A 127 2.52 5.93 4.39
C GLY A 127 1.42 5.40 5.33
N ARG A 128 1.31 5.92 6.55
CA ARG A 128 0.27 5.52 7.52
C ARG A 128 -1.14 5.60 6.95
N LEU A 129 -1.43 6.62 6.16
CA LEU A 129 -2.75 6.80 5.55
C LEU A 129 -3.02 5.87 4.36
N TYR A 130 -2.04 5.08 3.92
CA TYR A 130 -2.24 4.07 2.87
C TYR A 130 -3.04 2.85 3.39
N SER A 131 -3.08 2.65 4.71
CA SER A 131 -3.84 1.56 5.35
C SER A 131 -5.26 1.95 5.74
N THR A 132 -5.66 3.22 5.59
CA THR A 132 -7.03 3.64 5.88
C THR A 132 -8.00 3.10 4.85
N SER A 133 -9.22 2.77 5.29
CA SER A 133 -10.28 2.31 4.41
C SER A 133 -10.67 3.39 3.41
N PHE A 134 -10.93 2.99 2.20
CA PHE A 134 -11.50 3.87 1.18
C PHE A 134 -12.96 3.46 0.88
N PHE A 135 -13.79 4.42 0.66
CA PHE A 135 -15.22 4.23 0.41
C PHE A 135 -15.72 5.21 -0.64
N ASP A 136 -16.83 4.89 -1.25
CA ASP A 136 -17.46 5.74 -2.27
C ASP A 136 -16.48 6.14 -3.38
N VAL A 137 -15.74 5.13 -3.88
CA VAL A 137 -14.70 5.27 -4.91
C VAL A 137 -15.32 5.19 -6.29
N ASP A 138 -14.95 6.10 -7.19
CA ASP A 138 -15.23 6.01 -8.62
C ASP A 138 -14.30 5.01 -9.30
N ARG A 139 -12.99 5.15 -9.03
CA ARG A 139 -11.94 4.25 -9.51
C ARG A 139 -10.64 4.43 -8.75
N MET A 140 -9.78 3.43 -8.88
CA MET A 140 -8.36 3.50 -8.49
C MET A 140 -7.48 3.34 -9.72
N GLU A 141 -6.46 4.20 -9.84
CA GLU A 141 -5.50 4.17 -10.93
C GLU A 141 -4.12 3.79 -10.38
N PHE A 142 -3.52 2.73 -10.91
CA PHE A 142 -2.18 2.26 -10.60
C PHE A 142 -1.24 2.62 -11.76
N ILE A 143 -0.40 3.62 -11.55
CA ILE A 143 0.46 4.21 -12.56
C ILE A 143 1.87 3.69 -12.32
N LYS A 144 2.35 2.79 -13.17
CA LYS A 144 3.64 2.11 -13.01
C LYS A 144 4.76 2.88 -13.73
N GLY A 145 5.97 2.84 -13.18
CA GLY A 145 7.12 3.59 -13.71
C GLY A 145 7.22 5.02 -13.18
N THR A 146 8.31 5.70 -13.52
CA THR A 146 8.65 7.03 -12.98
C THR A 146 7.70 8.12 -13.47
N GLN A 147 7.02 8.82 -12.54
CA GLN A 147 6.02 9.86 -12.82
C GLN A 147 6.33 11.20 -12.10
N SER A 148 7.58 11.43 -11.71
CA SER A 148 7.98 12.57 -10.88
C SER A 148 7.75 13.94 -11.53
N THR A 149 7.63 14.03 -12.85
CA THR A 149 7.39 15.30 -13.56
C THR A 149 6.06 15.93 -13.17
N LEU A 150 4.96 15.26 -13.39
CA LEU A 150 3.61 15.78 -13.13
C LEU A 150 3.12 15.48 -11.73
N LEU A 151 3.37 14.27 -11.22
CA LEU A 151 2.92 13.86 -9.90
C LEU A 151 3.86 14.33 -8.79
N GLY A 152 5.11 14.64 -9.12
CA GLY A 152 6.06 15.27 -8.22
C GLY A 152 6.81 14.29 -7.34
N LYS A 153 7.18 14.78 -6.15
CA LYS A 153 7.99 14.00 -5.19
C LYS A 153 7.34 12.65 -4.88
N ASN A 154 8.18 11.66 -4.60
CA ASN A 154 7.76 10.32 -4.19
C ASN A 154 7.06 9.47 -5.28
N ALA A 155 6.94 9.98 -6.51
CA ALA A 155 6.45 9.22 -7.66
C ALA A 155 7.60 8.64 -8.51
N SER A 156 8.72 8.29 -7.88
CA SER A 156 9.94 7.81 -8.55
C SER A 156 9.78 6.39 -9.11
N LEU A 157 8.89 5.57 -8.54
CA LEU A 157 8.56 4.22 -9.02
C LEU A 157 7.14 4.09 -9.54
N GLY A 158 6.31 5.10 -9.32
CA GLY A 158 4.93 5.12 -9.74
C GLY A 158 4.03 5.85 -8.76
N ALA A 159 2.72 5.73 -8.99
CA ALA A 159 1.72 6.31 -8.11
C ALA A 159 0.44 5.48 -8.08
N ILE A 160 -0.30 5.60 -6.99
CA ILE A 160 -1.69 5.16 -6.86
C ILE A 160 -2.55 6.39 -6.71
N SER A 161 -3.62 6.49 -7.49
CA SER A 161 -4.59 7.57 -7.39
C SER A 161 -5.96 6.99 -7.10
N VAL A 162 -6.53 7.35 -5.95
CA VAL A 162 -7.90 7.02 -5.55
C VAL A 162 -8.78 8.20 -5.92
N ILE A 163 -9.78 7.97 -6.76
CA ILE A 163 -10.70 8.99 -7.21
C ILE A 163 -12.08 8.69 -6.62
N SER A 164 -12.59 9.63 -5.83
CA SER A 164 -13.90 9.55 -5.21
C SER A 164 -14.99 9.89 -6.20
N ARG A 165 -16.18 9.34 -6.00
CA ARG A 165 -17.37 9.75 -6.75
C ARG A 165 -17.67 11.22 -6.51
N GLN A 166 -18.01 11.92 -7.56
CA GLN A 166 -18.36 13.34 -7.53
C GLN A 166 -19.87 13.51 -7.39
N PRO A 167 -20.35 14.63 -6.81
CA PRO A 167 -21.77 14.93 -6.70
C PRO A 167 -22.49 14.90 -8.05
N GLY A 168 -23.60 14.16 -8.11
CA GLY A 168 -24.52 14.12 -9.24
C GLY A 168 -25.57 15.23 -9.22
N ASP A 169 -26.23 15.48 -10.35
CA ASP A 169 -27.22 16.57 -10.52
C ASP A 169 -28.65 16.09 -10.19
N THR A 170 -28.85 14.83 -9.86
CA THR A 170 -30.14 14.23 -9.48
C THR A 170 -30.04 13.66 -8.07
N LEU A 171 -31.16 13.71 -7.34
CA LEU A 171 -31.25 13.06 -6.04
C LEU A 171 -31.01 11.55 -6.22
N SER A 172 -30.08 11.00 -5.47
CA SER A 172 -29.81 9.58 -5.41
C SER A 172 -29.60 9.12 -3.98
N LEU A 173 -29.86 7.86 -3.72
CA LEU A 173 -29.53 7.19 -2.46
C LEU A 173 -28.96 5.82 -2.76
N GLU A 174 -27.78 5.56 -2.29
CA GLU A 174 -27.12 4.26 -2.40
C GLU A 174 -26.83 3.75 -0.98
N ALA A 175 -27.16 2.50 -0.70
CA ALA A 175 -26.79 1.84 0.54
C ALA A 175 -26.34 0.41 0.27
N ARG A 176 -25.34 -0.04 0.97
CA ARG A 176 -24.81 -1.40 0.90
C ARG A 176 -24.51 -1.87 2.33
N GLY A 177 -24.88 -3.12 2.62
CA GLY A 177 -24.56 -3.75 3.91
C GLY A 177 -24.21 -5.21 3.73
N GLY A 178 -23.36 -5.73 4.60
CA GLY A 178 -22.94 -7.11 4.52
C GLY A 178 -22.51 -7.69 5.85
N TYR A 179 -22.54 -9.03 5.93
CA TYR A 179 -22.06 -9.80 7.06
C TYR A 179 -21.04 -10.81 6.62
N GLU A 180 -19.91 -10.87 7.33
CA GLU A 180 -18.84 -11.83 7.17
C GLU A 180 -19.06 -13.03 8.11
N PHE A 181 -19.05 -14.27 7.58
CA PHE A 181 -19.46 -15.47 8.31
C PHE A 181 -18.33 -16.27 8.92
N VAL A 182 -17.08 -16.10 8.46
CA VAL A 182 -15.93 -16.91 8.93
C VAL A 182 -15.34 -16.31 10.21
N ASP A 183 -14.97 -15.03 10.14
CA ASP A 183 -14.37 -14.32 11.26
C ASP A 183 -15.44 -13.60 12.08
N GLY A 184 -16.59 -13.36 11.49
CA GLY A 184 -17.69 -12.59 12.03
C GLY A 184 -17.52 -11.09 11.85
N GLY A 185 -18.65 -10.38 11.74
CA GLY A 185 -18.67 -8.94 11.65
C GLY A 185 -19.48 -8.40 10.48
N TYR A 186 -19.63 -7.11 10.42
CA TYR A 186 -20.48 -6.44 9.44
C TYR A 186 -19.83 -5.20 8.85
N THR A 187 -20.35 -4.81 7.68
CA THR A 187 -19.94 -3.60 6.98
C THR A 187 -21.16 -2.87 6.48
N PHE A 188 -21.06 -1.55 6.43
CA PHE A 188 -22.13 -0.71 5.93
C PHE A 188 -21.55 0.49 5.18
N ASP A 189 -22.06 0.75 3.97
CA ASP A 189 -21.76 1.92 3.15
C ASP A 189 -23.04 2.62 2.78
N ALA A 190 -23.05 3.95 2.79
CA ALA A 190 -24.17 4.75 2.30
C ALA A 190 -23.66 6.00 1.60
N ALA A 191 -24.32 6.40 0.53
CA ALA A 191 -24.03 7.66 -0.16
C ALA A 191 -25.30 8.26 -0.74
N SER A 192 -25.35 9.60 -0.85
CA SER A 192 -26.46 10.32 -1.44
C SER A 192 -25.97 11.53 -2.22
N ASP A 193 -26.47 11.71 -3.43
CA ASP A 193 -26.38 12.96 -4.17
C ASP A 193 -27.60 13.82 -3.87
N ILE A 194 -27.36 15.06 -3.54
CA ILE A 194 -28.38 16.05 -3.16
C ILE A 194 -28.20 17.28 -4.03
N PRO A 195 -29.06 17.52 -5.03
CA PRO A 195 -29.08 18.77 -5.77
C PRO A 195 -29.57 19.89 -4.84
N VAL A 196 -28.64 20.76 -4.42
CA VAL A 196 -28.92 21.86 -3.46
C VAL A 196 -29.58 23.05 -4.15
N ALA A 197 -29.08 23.37 -5.34
CA ALA A 197 -29.57 24.44 -6.19
C ALA A 197 -29.23 24.12 -7.66
N LYS A 198 -29.69 24.95 -8.58
CA LYS A 198 -29.24 24.86 -9.96
C LYS A 198 -27.70 24.96 -10.00
N ASP A 199 -27.05 24.01 -10.65
CA ASP A 199 -25.60 23.96 -10.81
C ASP A 199 -24.81 23.82 -9.48
N VAL A 200 -25.48 23.40 -8.37
CA VAL A 200 -24.87 23.16 -7.05
C VAL A 200 -25.36 21.82 -6.51
N SER A 201 -24.44 20.89 -6.36
CA SER A 201 -24.72 19.53 -5.88
C SER A 201 -23.84 19.18 -4.69
N LEU A 202 -24.39 18.48 -3.72
CA LEU A 202 -23.73 17.94 -2.53
C LEU A 202 -23.78 16.40 -2.61
N ARG A 203 -22.63 15.74 -2.36
CA ARG A 203 -22.57 14.30 -2.08
C ARG A 203 -22.15 14.06 -0.66
N ILE A 204 -22.88 13.24 0.07
CA ILE A 204 -22.52 12.78 1.40
C ILE A 204 -22.30 11.27 1.31
N ALA A 205 -21.21 10.80 1.88
CA ALA A 205 -20.91 9.37 1.93
C ALA A 205 -20.44 8.97 3.33
N ALA A 206 -20.82 7.77 3.77
CA ALA A 206 -20.47 7.17 5.04
C ALA A 206 -20.07 5.72 4.85
N HIS A 207 -19.09 5.29 5.61
CA HIS A 207 -18.61 3.91 5.70
C HIS A 207 -18.48 3.50 7.16
N TYR A 208 -18.91 2.29 7.47
CA TYR A 208 -18.66 1.66 8.76
C TYR A 208 -18.31 0.18 8.57
N ASN A 209 -17.32 -0.29 9.31
CA ASN A 209 -16.86 -1.66 9.30
C ASN A 209 -16.53 -2.10 10.73
N ASP A 210 -16.95 -3.31 11.10
CA ASP A 210 -16.68 -3.93 12.40
C ASP A 210 -16.49 -5.43 12.17
N LEU A 211 -15.22 -5.86 12.09
CA LEU A 211 -14.82 -7.25 11.81
C LEU A 211 -14.04 -7.80 12.99
N ASN A 212 -14.39 -9.00 13.46
CA ASN A 212 -13.81 -9.58 14.66
C ASN A 212 -12.40 -10.14 14.48
N GLY A 213 -12.01 -10.52 13.24
CA GLY A 213 -10.72 -11.16 12.95
C GLY A 213 -10.68 -12.66 13.17
N TRP A 214 -9.54 -13.26 12.85
CA TRP A 214 -9.37 -14.72 12.69
C TRP A 214 -8.44 -15.37 13.71
N VAL A 215 -7.75 -14.59 14.53
CA VAL A 215 -6.77 -15.07 15.52
C VAL A 215 -7.43 -15.11 16.89
N HIS A 216 -7.34 -16.24 17.56
CA HIS A 216 -7.71 -16.34 18.96
C HIS A 216 -6.47 -16.18 19.85
N ASN A 217 -6.50 -15.22 20.76
CA ASN A 217 -5.47 -15.07 21.79
C ASN A 217 -5.84 -15.91 23.02
N ASP A 218 -5.13 -17.00 23.24
CA ASP A 218 -5.40 -17.95 24.32
C ASP A 218 -5.12 -17.34 25.71
N TYR A 219 -4.26 -16.32 25.79
CA TYR A 219 -3.91 -15.67 27.05
C TYR A 219 -5.00 -14.67 27.49
N THR A 220 -5.40 -13.79 26.61
CA THR A 220 -6.44 -12.78 26.89
C THR A 220 -7.86 -13.31 26.66
N ASN A 221 -8.02 -14.48 26.04
CA ASN A 221 -9.28 -15.06 25.58
C ASN A 221 -10.06 -14.11 24.66
N HIS A 222 -9.34 -13.43 23.77
CA HIS A 222 -9.89 -12.43 22.85
C HIS A 222 -9.70 -12.88 21.38
N GLN A 223 -10.70 -12.59 20.53
CA GLN A 223 -10.64 -12.80 19.08
C GLN A 223 -10.11 -11.53 18.42
N GLY A 224 -9.13 -11.66 17.52
CA GLY A 224 -8.53 -10.52 16.81
C GLY A 224 -7.86 -10.94 15.48
N PRO A 225 -7.21 -10.02 14.79
CA PRO A 225 -7.32 -8.57 14.97
C PRO A 225 -8.72 -8.07 14.63
N GLU A 226 -9.38 -7.41 15.59
CA GLU A 226 -10.62 -6.71 15.35
C GLU A 226 -10.35 -5.43 14.55
N HIS A 227 -11.13 -5.17 13.52
CA HIS A 227 -11.01 -3.96 12.69
C HIS A 227 -12.30 -3.16 12.75
N LYS A 228 -12.22 -1.94 13.28
CA LYS A 228 -13.31 -0.97 13.32
C LYS A 228 -12.92 0.26 12.53
N ASP A 229 -13.69 0.56 11.49
CA ASP A 229 -13.45 1.71 10.62
C ASP A 229 -14.71 2.55 10.51
N LEU A 230 -14.56 3.85 10.70
CA LEU A 230 -15.58 4.86 10.40
C LEU A 230 -15.01 5.87 9.41
N GLY A 231 -15.68 6.04 8.29
CA GLY A 231 -15.38 7.06 7.28
C GLY A 231 -16.59 7.93 7.00
N LEU A 232 -16.40 9.24 6.95
CA LEU A 232 -17.44 10.20 6.58
C LEU A 232 -16.85 11.16 5.57
N ARG A 233 -17.57 11.45 4.47
CA ARG A 233 -17.17 12.46 3.47
C ARG A 233 -18.34 13.28 3.01
N ALA A 234 -18.11 14.59 2.88
CA ALA A 234 -19.00 15.52 2.21
C ALA A 234 -18.24 16.22 1.08
N THR A 235 -18.83 16.26 -0.10
CA THR A 235 -18.30 16.94 -1.30
C THR A 235 -19.35 17.86 -1.87
N LEU A 236 -19.02 19.16 -1.96
CA LEU A 236 -19.85 20.17 -2.61
C LEU A 236 -19.22 20.57 -3.94
N SER A 237 -19.99 20.52 -5.02
CA SER A 237 -19.58 20.98 -6.34
C SER A 237 -20.52 22.09 -6.80
N ALA A 238 -19.98 23.22 -7.23
CA ALA A 238 -20.73 24.37 -7.71
C ALA A 238 -20.16 24.88 -9.02
N GLN A 239 -20.98 24.97 -10.05
CA GLN A 239 -20.69 25.73 -11.28
C GLN A 239 -21.12 27.18 -11.04
N VAL A 240 -20.21 28.01 -10.52
CA VAL A 240 -20.50 29.37 -10.07
C VAL A 240 -20.83 30.31 -11.24
N THR A 241 -20.13 30.10 -12.35
CA THR A 241 -20.40 30.72 -13.67
C THR A 241 -20.03 29.75 -14.74
N ASP A 242 -20.36 30.02 -16.02
CA ASP A 242 -19.95 29.17 -17.14
C ASP A 242 -18.44 28.90 -17.18
N ALA A 243 -17.64 29.83 -16.65
CA ALA A 243 -16.17 29.73 -16.62
C ALA A 243 -15.60 29.26 -15.28
N LEU A 244 -16.37 29.26 -14.19
CA LEU A 244 -15.86 29.00 -12.84
C LEU A 244 -16.57 27.84 -12.17
N LYS A 245 -15.82 26.75 -11.92
CA LYS A 245 -16.26 25.61 -11.10
C LYS A 245 -15.47 25.54 -9.81
N VAL A 246 -16.15 25.35 -8.69
CA VAL A 246 -15.55 25.17 -7.35
C VAL A 246 -16.01 23.84 -6.78
N THR A 247 -15.06 23.05 -6.30
CA THR A 247 -15.34 21.78 -5.61
C THR A 247 -14.63 21.78 -4.27
N GLY A 248 -15.38 21.66 -3.18
CA GLY A 248 -14.85 21.50 -1.83
C GLY A 248 -15.20 20.15 -1.26
N SER A 249 -14.28 19.49 -0.59
CA SER A 249 -14.54 18.26 0.14
C SER A 249 -13.90 18.22 1.50
N TYR A 250 -14.56 17.53 2.42
CA TYR A 250 -14.02 17.21 3.74
C TYR A 250 -14.28 15.73 4.03
N GLN A 251 -13.23 15.04 4.51
CA GLN A 251 -13.31 13.63 4.90
C GLN A 251 -12.76 13.47 6.31
N TYR A 252 -13.48 12.73 7.13
CA TYR A 252 -13.06 12.23 8.44
C TYR A 252 -12.88 10.71 8.37
N GLY A 253 -11.85 10.18 9.06
CA GLY A 253 -11.59 8.76 9.23
C GLY A 253 -11.19 8.43 10.67
N ASP A 254 -11.71 7.31 11.20
CA ASP A 254 -11.27 6.69 12.46
C ASP A 254 -11.10 5.19 12.21
N ASN A 255 -9.85 4.75 12.10
CA ASN A 255 -9.49 3.37 11.83
C ASN A 255 -8.87 2.77 13.10
N GLN A 256 -9.41 1.65 13.57
CA GLN A 256 -8.95 0.96 14.76
C GLN A 256 -8.65 -0.51 14.44
N GLN A 257 -7.58 -1.02 15.03
CA GLN A 257 -7.27 -2.45 15.06
C GLN A 257 -6.98 -2.84 16.52
N ILE A 258 -7.61 -3.91 17.00
CA ILE A 258 -7.41 -4.46 18.32
C ILE A 258 -7.01 -5.93 18.19
N GLY A 259 -5.90 -6.32 18.82
CA GLY A 259 -5.31 -7.65 18.69
C GLY A 259 -4.26 -7.76 17.58
N ALA A 260 -3.32 -8.68 17.76
CA ALA A 260 -2.23 -8.93 16.84
C ALA A 260 -2.59 -9.99 15.79
N SER A 261 -2.02 -9.85 14.58
CA SER A 261 -2.12 -10.85 13.50
C SER A 261 -0.82 -11.62 13.28
N TYR A 262 0.18 -11.38 14.12
CA TYR A 262 1.51 -11.98 14.03
C TYR A 262 1.71 -12.97 15.16
N GLN A 263 2.52 -13.99 14.90
CA GLN A 263 2.87 -15.00 15.89
C GLN A 263 4.36 -15.34 15.85
N LEU A 264 4.87 -15.83 16.96
CA LEU A 264 6.18 -16.47 17.00
C LEU A 264 6.11 -17.85 16.35
N VAL A 265 7.03 -18.11 15.43
CA VAL A 265 7.18 -19.38 14.72
C VAL A 265 8.51 -20.02 15.12
N GLY A 266 8.48 -21.27 15.60
CA GLY A 266 9.67 -22.02 16.02
C GLY A 266 9.49 -22.72 17.35
N ALA A 267 10.46 -23.56 17.73
CA ALA A 267 10.42 -24.34 18.97
C ALA A 267 10.90 -23.46 20.14
N VAL A 268 9.99 -23.03 21.00
CA VAL A 268 10.31 -22.27 22.21
C VAL A 268 10.03 -23.14 23.45
N PRO A 269 10.99 -23.26 24.41
CA PRO A 269 10.79 -24.10 25.58
C PRO A 269 9.70 -23.59 26.50
N ALA A 270 8.95 -24.53 27.05
CA ALA A 270 7.87 -24.31 28.02
C ALA A 270 8.23 -23.47 29.26
N ARG A 271 9.52 -23.32 29.58
CA ARG A 271 9.97 -22.53 30.74
C ARG A 271 9.83 -21.01 30.61
N TYR A 272 9.50 -20.50 29.42
CA TYR A 272 9.34 -19.08 29.12
C TYR A 272 7.88 -18.65 29.01
N GLY A 273 7.01 -19.40 29.50
CA GLY A 273 5.59 -19.24 29.59
C GLY A 273 4.99 -20.53 30.12
N ASP A 274 3.75 -20.61 30.28
CA ASP A 274 2.99 -21.78 30.74
C ASP A 274 3.06 -23.02 29.79
N GLY A 275 4.08 -23.11 28.98
CA GLY A 275 4.29 -24.21 28.04
C GLY A 275 3.58 -24.04 26.72
N VAL A 276 3.03 -22.89 26.46
CA VAL A 276 2.18 -22.58 25.31
C VAL A 276 2.86 -21.67 24.29
N LEU A 277 4.16 -21.47 24.35
CA LEU A 277 4.91 -20.91 23.21
C LEU A 277 4.93 -21.97 22.11
N ASN A 278 3.78 -22.15 21.54
CA ASN A 278 3.47 -23.24 20.68
C ASN A 278 3.99 -22.95 19.28
N ASP A 279 4.56 -23.97 18.76
CA ASP A 279 4.59 -24.31 17.35
C ASP A 279 3.15 -24.29 16.74
N HIS A 280 2.50 -23.16 16.70
CA HIS A 280 1.27 -22.95 15.92
C HIS A 280 1.58 -22.73 14.44
N THR A 281 2.57 -23.44 13.98
CA THR A 281 3.37 -23.26 12.80
C THR A 281 2.62 -23.29 11.47
N SER A 282 1.35 -23.58 11.41
CA SER A 282 0.74 -23.79 10.10
C SER A 282 -0.57 -23.05 9.83
N GLN A 283 -1.23 -22.53 10.84
CA GLN A 283 -2.59 -22.00 10.64
C GLN A 283 -2.78 -20.52 10.97
N PHE A 284 -1.86 -19.88 11.71
CA PHE A 284 -1.95 -18.49 12.13
C PHE A 284 -3.30 -18.12 12.79
N THR A 285 -3.87 -19.07 13.54
CA THR A 285 -5.19 -18.89 14.14
C THR A 285 -5.18 -18.73 15.66
N THR A 286 -4.01 -18.90 16.29
CA THR A 286 -3.88 -18.82 17.75
C THR A 286 -2.57 -18.17 18.13
N ILE A 287 -2.61 -17.26 19.12
CA ILE A 287 -1.46 -16.56 19.73
C ILE A 287 -1.59 -16.61 21.25
N THR A 288 -0.52 -16.23 21.96
CA THR A 288 -0.47 -16.20 23.42
C THR A 288 0.13 -14.90 23.94
N ASN A 289 -0.12 -13.78 23.29
CA ASN A 289 0.35 -12.48 23.72
C ASN A 289 -0.29 -12.08 25.06
N ASP A 290 0.48 -11.52 25.98
CA ASP A 290 0.01 -11.09 27.31
C ASP A 290 -0.80 -9.78 27.28
N GLY A 291 -0.77 -9.05 26.14
CA GLY A 291 -1.55 -7.84 25.91
C GLY A 291 -2.24 -7.81 24.56
N ASP A 292 -3.36 -7.12 24.48
CA ASP A 292 -4.00 -6.83 23.20
C ASP A 292 -3.33 -5.62 22.54
N SER A 293 -2.86 -5.81 21.33
CA SER A 293 -2.41 -4.72 20.47
C SER A 293 -3.56 -3.75 20.22
N HIS A 294 -3.28 -2.45 20.26
CA HIS A 294 -4.27 -1.40 19.96
C HIS A 294 -3.66 -0.36 19.05
N HIS A 295 -4.18 -0.28 17.83
CA HIS A 295 -3.77 0.71 16.84
C HIS A 295 -4.98 1.57 16.49
N GLN A 296 -4.86 2.88 16.57
CA GLN A 296 -5.89 3.81 16.15
C GLN A 296 -5.30 4.95 15.34
N THR A 297 -5.88 5.19 14.17
CA THR A 297 -5.55 6.36 13.32
C THR A 297 -6.80 7.19 13.09
N LYS A 298 -6.81 8.42 13.58
CA LYS A 298 -7.83 9.42 13.24
C LYS A 298 -7.26 10.38 12.22
N SER A 299 -8.04 10.71 11.20
CA SER A 299 -7.60 11.58 10.11
C SER A 299 -8.68 12.55 9.67
N ASP A 300 -8.26 13.75 9.31
CA ASP A 300 -9.06 14.81 8.73
C ASP A 300 -8.40 15.27 7.43
N VAL A 301 -9.16 15.31 6.32
CA VAL A 301 -8.68 15.75 5.01
C VAL A 301 -9.63 16.75 4.42
N GLY A 302 -9.18 17.98 4.24
CA GLY A 302 -9.89 19.05 3.55
C GLY A 302 -9.29 19.31 2.17
N ASN A 303 -10.12 19.56 1.17
CA ASN A 303 -9.71 19.88 -0.20
C ASN A 303 -10.60 20.97 -0.80
N LEU A 304 -9.99 21.95 -1.44
CA LEU A 304 -10.65 22.96 -2.25
C LEU A 304 -10.02 23.01 -3.63
N LYS A 305 -10.80 22.74 -4.65
CA LYS A 305 -10.38 22.80 -6.05
C LYS A 305 -11.17 23.87 -6.79
N VAL A 306 -10.47 24.82 -7.37
CA VAL A 306 -11.03 25.91 -8.17
C VAL A 306 -10.55 25.74 -9.61
N GLN A 307 -11.47 25.66 -10.56
CA GLN A 307 -11.20 25.52 -11.98
C GLN A 307 -11.80 26.74 -12.69
N PHE A 308 -10.94 27.50 -13.35
CA PHE A 308 -11.32 28.71 -14.04
C PHE A 308 -10.91 28.65 -15.51
N GLN A 309 -11.89 28.80 -16.40
CA GLN A 309 -11.69 28.84 -17.84
C GLN A 309 -11.27 30.24 -18.27
N VAL A 310 -10.08 30.36 -18.88
CA VAL A 310 -9.53 31.61 -19.39
C VAL A 310 -9.36 31.50 -20.89
N GLY A 311 -10.34 31.96 -21.66
CA GLY A 311 -10.41 31.64 -23.09
C GLY A 311 -10.50 30.10 -23.29
N GLU A 312 -9.60 29.53 -24.06
CA GLU A 312 -9.53 28.08 -24.27
C GLU A 312 -8.68 27.34 -23.20
N HIS A 313 -7.99 28.08 -22.33
CA HIS A 313 -7.13 27.50 -21.30
C HIS A 313 -7.87 27.32 -19.99
N GLN A 314 -7.43 26.32 -19.19
CA GLN A 314 -7.95 26.09 -17.86
C GLN A 314 -6.88 26.38 -16.80
N LEU A 315 -7.19 27.29 -15.88
CA LEU A 315 -6.41 27.54 -14.67
C LEU A 315 -7.02 26.75 -13.52
N ILE A 316 -6.21 25.98 -12.81
CA ILE A 316 -6.63 25.14 -11.69
C ILE A 316 -5.81 25.51 -10.47
N SER A 317 -6.50 25.81 -9.36
CA SER A 317 -5.91 25.87 -8.02
C SER A 317 -6.45 24.70 -7.21
N GLN A 318 -5.57 24.01 -6.48
CA GLN A 318 -5.94 22.95 -5.56
C GLN A 318 -5.23 23.13 -4.24
N THR A 319 -5.99 23.48 -3.20
CA THR A 319 -5.54 23.64 -1.82
C THR A 319 -5.96 22.43 -1.02
N SER A 320 -5.06 21.83 -0.24
CA SER A 320 -5.43 20.76 0.68
C SER A 320 -4.80 20.90 2.05
N TYR A 321 -5.52 20.44 3.05
CA TYR A 321 -5.06 20.29 4.42
C TYR A 321 -5.35 18.86 4.91
N LEU A 322 -4.34 18.23 5.52
CA LEU A 322 -4.42 16.87 6.05
C LEU A 322 -3.83 16.89 7.46
N ASP A 323 -4.57 16.31 8.40
CA ASP A 323 -4.13 16.06 9.79
C ASP A 323 -4.38 14.60 10.12
N TYR A 324 -3.44 13.93 10.80
CA TYR A 324 -3.73 12.67 11.45
C TYR A 324 -3.09 12.55 12.82
N LYS A 325 -3.71 11.72 13.66
CA LYS A 325 -3.21 11.28 14.98
C LYS A 325 -3.21 9.77 15.00
N LEU A 326 -2.06 9.19 15.33
CA LEU A 326 -1.90 7.76 15.54
C LEU A 326 -1.60 7.49 17.01
N LEU A 327 -2.29 6.53 17.57
CA LEU A 327 -1.90 5.82 18.78
C LEU A 327 -1.64 4.36 18.40
N PHE A 328 -0.47 3.87 18.73
CA PHE A 328 -0.04 2.50 18.52
C PHE A 328 0.48 1.95 19.85
N LYS A 329 -0.08 0.85 20.30
CA LYS A 329 0.35 0.11 21.47
C LYS A 329 0.39 -1.37 21.12
N ASP A 330 1.48 -2.04 21.43
CA ASP A 330 1.67 -3.44 21.06
C ASP A 330 2.49 -4.20 22.14
N ASP A 331 2.13 -5.45 22.36
CA ASP A 331 3.01 -6.44 22.94
C ASP A 331 3.99 -6.87 21.85
N PHE A 332 5.26 -6.48 22.01
CA PHE A 332 6.25 -6.58 20.94
C PHE A 332 7.16 -7.80 21.06
N ASP A 333 7.08 -8.57 22.15
CA ASP A 333 7.73 -9.89 22.23
C ASP A 333 6.83 -11.01 21.68
N PHE A 334 5.54 -10.76 21.51
CA PHE A 334 4.54 -11.68 20.95
C PHE A 334 4.45 -12.98 21.74
N SER A 335 4.56 -12.89 23.07
CA SER A 335 4.53 -14.03 23.98
C SER A 335 3.63 -13.76 25.19
N SER A 336 3.52 -14.74 26.09
CA SER A 336 2.80 -14.57 27.36
C SER A 336 3.64 -13.91 28.46
N ASP A 337 4.86 -13.50 28.17
CA ASP A 337 5.77 -12.78 29.07
C ASP A 337 5.62 -11.27 28.86
N ASP A 338 5.34 -10.49 29.88
CA ASP A 338 5.35 -9.03 29.85
C ASP A 338 6.80 -8.49 29.76
N SER A 339 7.46 -8.78 28.63
CA SER A 339 8.88 -8.54 28.44
C SER A 339 9.20 -7.34 27.56
N ILE A 340 8.45 -7.09 26.49
CA ILE A 340 8.72 -5.98 25.56
C ILE A 340 7.41 -5.31 25.17
N ASN A 341 7.14 -4.17 25.76
CA ASN A 341 6.00 -3.34 25.41
C ASN A 341 6.44 -2.14 24.57
N PHE A 342 5.66 -1.84 23.55
CA PHE A 342 5.92 -0.77 22.61
C PHE A 342 4.70 0.16 22.52
N GLN A 343 4.93 1.45 22.64
CA GLN A 343 3.91 2.45 22.41
C GLN A 343 4.45 3.57 21.53
N ARG A 344 3.65 4.03 20.57
CA ARG A 344 3.96 5.18 19.72
C ARG A 344 2.74 6.10 19.62
N ALA A 345 3.00 7.38 19.75
CA ALA A 345 2.05 8.43 19.44
C ALA A 345 2.61 9.30 18.31
N GLU A 346 1.86 9.43 17.23
CA GLU A 346 2.24 10.28 16.10
C GLU A 346 1.19 11.36 15.85
N THR A 347 1.65 12.53 15.45
CA THR A 347 0.80 13.56 14.86
C THR A 347 1.44 14.05 13.57
N TYR A 348 0.63 14.26 12.56
CA TYR A 348 1.09 14.77 11.28
C TYR A 348 0.11 15.81 10.73
N ARG A 349 0.63 16.90 10.27
CA ARG A 349 -0.14 17.93 9.56
C ARG A 349 0.56 18.24 8.25
N GLN A 350 -0.22 18.46 7.21
CA GLN A 350 0.26 18.79 5.88
C GLN A 350 -0.66 19.82 5.25
N PHE A 351 -0.06 20.84 4.68
CA PHE A 351 -0.70 21.80 3.79
C PHE A 351 -0.08 21.67 2.40
N THR A 352 -0.90 21.62 1.35
CA THR A 352 -0.40 21.69 -0.02
C THR A 352 -1.21 22.70 -0.84
N GLU A 353 -0.52 23.35 -1.77
CA GLU A 353 -1.12 24.23 -2.76
C GLU A 353 -0.51 23.95 -4.13
N GLU A 354 -1.36 23.77 -5.12
CA GLU A 354 -0.95 23.59 -6.52
C GLU A 354 -1.71 24.56 -7.43
N PHE A 355 -0.97 25.35 -8.18
CA PHE A 355 -1.51 26.13 -9.30
C PHE A 355 -1.02 25.55 -10.60
N ARG A 356 -1.90 25.29 -11.56
CA ARG A 356 -1.53 24.85 -12.88
C ARG A 356 -2.39 25.47 -13.98
N LEU A 357 -1.72 25.72 -15.09
CA LEU A 357 -2.32 26.13 -16.35
C LEU A 357 -2.30 24.95 -17.31
N GLN A 358 -3.43 24.69 -17.96
CA GLN A 358 -3.58 23.64 -18.98
C GLN A 358 -4.03 24.28 -20.29
N SER A 359 -3.38 23.90 -21.40
CA SER A 359 -3.85 24.24 -22.73
C SER A 359 -5.12 23.47 -23.07
N PRO A 360 -5.89 23.90 -24.08
CA PRO A 360 -6.93 23.04 -24.67
C PRO A 360 -6.32 21.73 -25.21
N THR A 361 -7.16 20.70 -25.36
CA THR A 361 -6.83 19.43 -26.01
C THR A 361 -7.03 19.51 -27.51
N ASN A 362 -6.54 18.54 -28.25
CA ASN A 362 -6.63 18.45 -29.72
C ASN A 362 -5.92 19.60 -30.46
N GLN A 363 -4.84 20.10 -29.87
CA GLN A 363 -3.95 21.10 -30.50
C GLN A 363 -2.66 20.43 -30.98
N ALA A 364 -1.97 21.07 -31.93
CA ALA A 364 -0.66 20.60 -32.42
C ALA A 364 0.35 20.47 -31.25
N VAL A 365 0.26 21.35 -30.25
CA VAL A 365 1.03 21.28 -29.02
C VAL A 365 0.08 21.49 -27.83
N GLU A 366 -0.07 20.45 -27.04
CA GLU A 366 -0.76 20.53 -25.76
C GLU A 366 0.25 20.68 -24.63
N TYR A 367 0.00 21.55 -23.66
CA TYR A 367 0.94 21.80 -22.59
C TYR A 367 0.27 21.98 -21.25
N MET A 368 1.05 21.80 -20.22
CA MET A 368 0.69 22.05 -18.82
C MET A 368 1.91 22.63 -18.13
N ALA A 369 1.70 23.66 -17.31
CA ALA A 369 2.73 24.21 -16.45
C ALA A 369 2.12 24.52 -15.07
N GLY A 370 2.92 24.41 -14.02
CA GLY A 370 2.41 24.70 -12.69
C GLY A 370 3.50 24.86 -11.64
N VAL A 371 3.05 25.27 -10.47
CA VAL A 371 3.84 25.39 -9.24
C VAL A 371 3.16 24.60 -8.13
N PHE A 372 3.96 24.06 -7.23
CA PHE A 372 3.49 23.26 -6.09
C PHE A 372 4.25 23.65 -4.84
N TYR A 373 3.52 23.78 -3.75
CA TYR A 373 4.03 24.01 -2.41
C TYR A 373 3.54 22.93 -1.45
N LEU A 374 4.43 22.49 -0.54
CA LEU A 374 4.11 21.60 0.57
C LEU A 374 4.78 22.14 1.83
N ASP A 375 4.02 22.17 2.93
CA ASP A 375 4.49 22.39 4.30
C ASP A 375 3.94 21.28 5.18
N SER A 376 4.79 20.57 5.90
CA SER A 376 4.37 19.48 6.78
C SER A 376 5.15 19.46 8.08
N HIS A 377 4.45 19.07 9.14
CA HIS A 377 4.98 18.87 10.48
C HIS A 377 4.63 17.46 10.96
N TRP A 378 5.64 16.69 11.34
CA TRP A 378 5.49 15.34 11.88
C TRP A 378 6.18 15.26 13.24
N ASN A 379 5.44 14.76 14.25
CA ASN A 379 5.95 14.47 15.56
C ASN A 379 5.68 13.01 15.89
N SER A 380 6.71 12.27 16.29
CA SER A 380 6.65 10.87 16.71
C SER A 380 7.30 10.73 18.08
N LEU A 381 6.52 10.27 19.03
CA LEU A 381 6.96 9.90 20.37
C LEU A 381 6.85 8.38 20.49
N GLU A 382 7.93 7.73 20.84
CA GLU A 382 8.01 6.28 20.96
C GLU A 382 8.55 5.90 22.33
N ASP A 383 7.77 5.07 23.03
CA ASP A 383 8.13 4.54 24.32
C ASP A 383 8.28 3.02 24.21
N GLN A 384 9.38 2.49 24.68
CA GLN A 384 9.61 1.04 24.75
C GLN A 384 9.99 0.64 26.16
N LEU A 385 9.27 -0.33 26.70
CA LEU A 385 9.62 -0.96 27.97
C LEU A 385 10.24 -2.32 27.67
N TRP A 386 11.42 -2.55 28.20
CA TRP A 386 12.15 -3.80 28.07
C TRP A 386 12.35 -4.40 29.46
N ALA A 387 11.78 -5.58 29.71
CA ALA A 387 11.87 -6.30 30.97
C ALA A 387 12.27 -7.77 30.73
N VAL A 388 13.32 -8.02 29.92
CA VAL A 388 13.72 -9.37 29.50
C VAL A 388 14.49 -10.09 30.60
N PRO A 389 13.95 -11.11 31.28
CA PRO A 389 14.62 -11.79 32.38
C PRO A 389 15.75 -12.70 31.89
N GLY A 390 16.90 -12.60 32.52
CA GLY A 390 17.92 -13.66 32.52
C GLY A 390 18.66 -13.91 31.21
N PHE A 391 18.84 -12.90 30.35
CA PHE A 391 19.63 -13.02 29.14
C PHE A 391 21.09 -12.63 29.38
N PRO A 392 22.04 -13.57 29.43
CA PRO A 392 23.46 -13.26 29.28
C PRO A 392 23.88 -13.66 27.87
N PRO A 393 24.13 -12.72 26.93
CA PRO A 393 25.10 -13.03 25.89
C PRO A 393 26.45 -13.37 26.52
N ALA A 394 27.26 -14.21 25.89
CA ALA A 394 28.62 -14.45 26.34
C ALA A 394 29.34 -13.08 26.47
N GLY A 395 29.67 -12.71 27.74
CA GLY A 395 30.18 -11.36 28.08
C GLY A 395 29.11 -10.35 28.51
N GLY A 396 27.84 -10.73 28.67
CA GLY A 396 26.77 -9.87 29.17
C GLY A 396 26.70 -9.76 30.69
N PRO A 397 25.77 -8.98 31.25
CA PRO A 397 25.62 -8.81 32.70
C PRO A 397 25.30 -10.15 33.39
N PRO A 398 25.64 -10.30 34.69
CA PRO A 398 25.39 -11.51 35.45
C PRO A 398 23.90 -11.93 35.40
N PRO A 399 23.60 -13.24 35.52
CA PRO A 399 22.22 -13.73 35.61
C PRO A 399 21.45 -13.02 36.72
N GLY A 400 20.27 -12.48 36.41
CA GLY A 400 19.42 -11.76 37.36
C GLY A 400 19.50 -10.22 37.27
N GLN A 401 20.35 -9.64 36.43
CA GLN A 401 20.24 -8.23 36.04
C GLN A 401 19.29 -8.14 34.85
N LEU A 402 18.12 -7.60 35.08
CA LEU A 402 17.11 -7.35 34.07
C LEU A 402 17.56 -6.32 33.06
N PHE A 403 17.24 -6.53 31.77
CA PHE A 403 17.19 -5.43 30.81
C PHE A 403 15.95 -4.59 31.20
N ASN A 404 16.11 -3.72 32.18
CA ASN A 404 14.99 -2.93 32.67
C ASN A 404 15.22 -1.47 32.37
N GLY A 405 14.25 -0.90 31.72
CA GLY A 405 14.06 0.53 31.67
C GLY A 405 13.33 0.95 30.41
N PRO A 406 12.37 1.87 30.53
CA PRO A 406 11.82 2.54 29.38
C PRO A 406 12.89 3.35 28.67
N PHE A 407 12.91 3.30 27.36
CA PHE A 407 13.55 4.33 26.57
C PHE A 407 12.50 5.11 25.79
N HIS A 408 12.78 6.39 25.61
CA HIS A 408 11.89 7.31 24.94
C HIS A 408 12.60 7.91 23.75
N ASN A 409 12.06 7.70 22.55
CA ASN A 409 12.48 8.40 21.35
C ASN A 409 11.55 9.56 21.07
N SER A 410 12.10 10.72 20.73
CA SER A 410 11.36 11.87 20.25
C SER A 410 11.93 12.30 18.92
N PHE A 411 11.12 12.29 17.88
CA PHE A 411 11.50 12.69 16.54
C PHE A 411 10.48 13.67 15.97
N VAL A 412 10.91 14.92 15.78
CA VAL A 412 10.08 15.99 15.22
C VAL A 412 10.68 16.44 13.91
N GLN A 413 9.91 16.45 12.84
CA GLN A 413 10.35 16.84 11.51
C GLN A 413 9.44 17.89 10.89
N ASP A 414 10.02 19.03 10.50
CA ASP A 414 9.40 20.02 9.62
C ASP A 414 9.95 19.84 8.20
N SER A 415 9.06 19.79 7.22
CA SER A 415 9.45 19.65 5.81
C SER A 415 8.74 20.69 4.95
N LYS A 416 9.52 21.39 4.10
CA LYS A 416 8.99 22.33 3.11
C LYS A 416 9.51 21.98 1.72
N ALA A 417 8.61 21.91 0.75
CA ALA A 417 8.98 21.67 -0.64
C ALA A 417 8.33 22.69 -1.57
N TYR A 418 9.12 23.16 -2.51
CA TYR A 418 8.70 24.08 -3.57
C TYR A 418 9.04 23.45 -4.91
N SER A 419 8.12 23.43 -5.84
CA SER A 419 8.39 22.89 -7.17
C SER A 419 7.78 23.75 -8.26
N GLY A 420 8.46 23.80 -9.40
CA GLY A 420 7.92 24.27 -10.67
C GLY A 420 8.00 23.17 -11.71
N PHE A 421 6.98 22.97 -12.51
CA PHE A 421 6.95 21.92 -13.53
C PHE A 421 6.31 22.41 -14.82
N ALA A 422 6.73 21.79 -15.92
CA ALA A 422 6.11 21.96 -17.24
C ALA A 422 6.18 20.64 -18.02
N SER A 423 5.15 20.40 -18.83
CA SER A 423 5.08 19.27 -19.75
C SER A 423 4.40 19.71 -21.05
N ALA A 424 4.85 19.15 -22.17
CA ALA A 424 4.24 19.37 -23.47
C ALA A 424 4.09 18.02 -24.20
N ASN A 425 2.98 17.90 -24.93
CA ASN A 425 2.69 16.81 -25.86
C ASN A 425 2.58 17.41 -27.26
N TRP A 426 3.54 17.10 -28.13
CA TRP A 426 3.61 17.60 -29.47
C TRP A 426 3.14 16.56 -30.47
N HIS A 427 2.02 16.82 -31.12
CA HIS A 427 1.46 16.04 -32.21
C HIS A 427 2.24 16.38 -33.49
N MET A 428 3.38 15.69 -33.73
CA MET A 428 4.27 15.93 -34.90
C MET A 428 3.57 15.56 -36.20
N THR A 429 2.77 14.50 -36.16
CA THR A 429 1.85 14.06 -37.20
C THR A 429 0.60 13.46 -36.55
N ASP A 430 -0.39 13.08 -37.35
CA ASP A 430 -1.59 12.39 -36.83
C ASP A 430 -1.24 11.06 -36.12
N ALA A 431 -0.13 10.43 -36.50
CA ALA A 431 0.30 9.16 -35.90
C ALA A 431 1.47 9.26 -34.93
N LEU A 432 2.25 10.36 -34.93
CA LEU A 432 3.48 10.48 -34.15
C LEU A 432 3.38 11.62 -33.16
N ARG A 433 3.55 11.27 -31.86
CA ARG A 433 3.53 12.22 -30.76
C ARG A 433 4.83 12.15 -29.96
N LEU A 434 5.32 13.30 -29.54
CA LEU A 434 6.45 13.46 -28.63
C LEU A 434 5.98 14.16 -27.36
N THR A 435 6.10 13.48 -26.22
CA THR A 435 5.81 14.08 -24.92
C THR A 435 7.12 14.30 -24.17
N GLY A 436 7.26 15.48 -23.56
CA GLY A 436 8.40 15.78 -22.70
C GLY A 436 7.98 16.65 -21.54
N GLY A 437 8.64 16.46 -20.39
CA GLY A 437 8.36 17.26 -19.22
C GLY A 437 9.56 17.37 -18.29
N VAL A 438 9.58 18.43 -17.51
CA VAL A 438 10.61 18.74 -16.51
C VAL A 438 9.97 19.29 -15.25
N ARG A 439 10.56 18.97 -14.11
CA ARG A 439 10.20 19.49 -12.77
C ARG A 439 11.48 19.83 -12.03
N TYR A 440 11.51 21.01 -11.45
CA TYR A 440 12.48 21.38 -10.44
C TYR A 440 11.82 21.34 -9.05
N THR A 441 12.47 20.71 -8.08
CA THR A 441 12.00 20.66 -6.70
C THR A 441 13.14 21.01 -5.76
N ARG A 442 12.86 21.96 -4.84
CA ARG A 442 13.71 22.23 -3.68
C ARG A 442 12.96 21.78 -2.43
N GLU A 443 13.59 20.94 -1.64
CA GLU A 443 13.04 20.44 -0.36
C GLU A 443 14.02 20.71 0.78
N GLN A 444 13.48 21.09 1.94
CA GLN A 444 14.22 21.27 3.17
C GLN A 444 13.52 20.51 4.29
N LYS A 445 14.27 19.74 5.05
CA LYS A 445 13.85 19.01 6.25
C LYS A 445 14.65 19.48 7.43
N ASN A 446 13.97 19.91 8.50
CA ASN A 446 14.57 20.23 9.79
C ASN A 446 14.06 19.20 10.80
N VAL A 447 14.97 18.60 11.56
CA VAL A 447 14.66 17.51 12.47
C VAL A 447 15.20 17.84 13.85
N VAL A 448 14.41 17.56 14.88
CA VAL A 448 14.89 17.50 16.26
C VAL A 448 14.75 16.05 16.70
N TYR A 449 15.87 15.38 16.98
CA TYR A 449 15.90 13.98 17.36
C TYR A 449 16.57 13.81 18.71
N GLY A 450 15.87 13.19 19.66
CA GLY A 450 16.35 12.93 21.00
C GLY A 450 16.00 11.54 21.49
N ARG A 451 16.83 10.99 22.41
CA ARG A 451 16.58 9.71 23.07
C ARG A 451 16.98 9.80 24.52
N THR A 452 16.04 9.46 25.40
CA THR A 452 16.29 9.37 26.84
C THR A 452 16.03 7.97 27.33
N ASN A 453 16.81 7.52 28.33
CA ASN A 453 16.62 6.25 29.01
C ASN A 453 16.43 6.55 30.49
N SER A 454 15.52 5.87 31.16
CA SER A 454 15.43 5.92 32.62
C SER A 454 16.42 4.94 33.25
N ALA A 455 17.03 5.34 34.38
CA ALA A 455 17.96 4.48 35.14
C ALA A 455 17.22 3.33 35.88
N PRO A 456 17.91 2.18 36.12
CA PRO A 456 19.35 1.99 36.02
C PRO A 456 19.77 1.47 34.64
N PHE A 457 20.75 2.13 34.12
CA PHE A 457 21.33 1.89 32.82
C PHE A 457 22.11 0.57 32.80
N THR A 458 21.71 -0.42 32.04
CA THR A 458 22.54 -1.59 31.80
C THR A 458 23.50 -1.32 30.63
N VAL A 459 24.69 -1.92 30.66
CA VAL A 459 25.72 -1.78 29.59
C VAL A 459 25.14 -2.11 28.21
N TRP A 460 24.15 -3.00 28.13
CA TRP A 460 23.53 -3.43 26.88
C TRP A 460 22.59 -2.38 26.27
N ASN A 461 21.76 -1.72 27.07
CA ASN A 461 20.93 -0.61 26.57
C ASN A 461 21.80 0.55 26.06
N SER A 462 23.00 0.75 26.65
CA SER A 462 23.93 1.76 26.18
C SER A 462 24.57 1.45 24.83
N ILE A 463 24.67 0.18 24.45
CA ILE A 463 25.25 -0.23 23.18
C ILE A 463 24.22 -0.25 22.06
N ALA A 464 23.03 -0.79 22.32
CA ALA A 464 21.99 -0.95 21.30
C ALA A 464 21.19 0.35 21.04
N ASN A 465 20.79 1.03 22.12
CA ASN A 465 19.96 2.24 22.07
C ASN A 465 20.50 3.34 23.01
N PRO A 466 21.71 3.86 22.77
CA PRO A 466 22.33 4.82 23.68
C PRO A 466 21.57 6.14 23.69
N PRO A 467 21.46 6.79 24.89
CA PRO A 467 20.79 8.07 25.01
C PRO A 467 21.60 9.21 24.37
N PHE A 468 20.88 10.22 23.91
CA PHE A 468 21.48 11.47 23.41
C PHE A 468 20.51 12.64 23.60
N ASP A 469 21.10 13.82 23.76
CA ASP A 469 20.31 15.05 23.88
C ASP A 469 19.59 15.38 22.56
N PRO A 470 18.47 16.11 22.62
CA PRO A 470 17.80 16.60 21.42
C PRO A 470 18.78 17.31 20.48
N THR A 471 18.97 16.72 19.31
CA THR A 471 19.95 17.14 18.31
C THR A 471 19.22 17.74 17.12
N ASN A 472 19.57 18.97 16.75
CA ASN A 472 19.03 19.63 15.58
C ASN A 472 19.78 19.17 14.33
N LEU A 473 19.04 18.64 13.38
CA LEU A 473 19.52 18.09 12.12
C LEU A 473 18.82 18.80 10.96
N SER A 474 19.52 19.02 9.87
CA SER A 474 18.93 19.66 8.68
C SER A 474 19.43 19.00 7.40
N HIS A 475 18.52 18.75 6.48
CA HIS A 475 18.79 18.21 5.15
C HIS A 475 18.13 19.07 4.08
N SER A 476 18.84 19.33 2.99
CA SER A 476 18.31 20.08 1.85
C SER A 476 18.62 19.38 0.55
N SER A 477 17.58 19.18 -0.26
CA SER A 477 17.68 18.52 -1.56
C SER A 477 17.22 19.45 -2.67
N ASN A 478 17.88 19.33 -3.82
CA ASN A 478 17.48 20.01 -5.06
C ASN A 478 17.43 18.96 -6.17
N PHE A 479 16.28 18.83 -6.83
CA PHE A 479 16.05 17.82 -7.85
C PHE A 479 15.67 18.44 -9.17
N VAL A 480 16.14 17.85 -10.25
CA VAL A 480 15.62 18.06 -11.61
C VAL A 480 15.12 16.71 -12.10
N ASP A 481 13.82 16.52 -12.08
CA ASP A 481 13.14 15.34 -12.57
C ASP A 481 12.60 15.60 -13.97
N GLY A 482 12.44 14.53 -14.76
CA GLY A 482 11.95 14.69 -16.11
C GLY A 482 11.54 13.36 -16.75
N ASN A 483 10.74 13.50 -17.81
CA ASN A 483 10.37 12.37 -18.65
C ASN A 483 10.34 12.79 -20.11
N VAL A 484 10.55 11.80 -20.98
CA VAL A 484 10.34 11.92 -22.42
C VAL A 484 9.75 10.63 -22.94
N SER A 485 8.81 10.75 -23.89
CA SER A 485 8.24 9.58 -24.56
C SER A 485 7.93 9.90 -26.02
N ILE A 486 8.08 8.87 -26.85
CA ILE A 486 7.66 8.87 -28.25
C ILE A 486 6.53 7.85 -28.37
N GLN A 487 5.44 8.26 -28.98
CA GLN A 487 4.26 7.42 -29.24
C GLN A 487 4.01 7.38 -30.73
N TYR A 488 3.71 6.19 -31.23
CA TYR A 488 3.39 5.97 -32.63
C TYR A 488 2.14 5.13 -32.78
N ASP A 489 1.09 5.69 -33.37
CA ASP A 489 -0.14 4.99 -33.71
C ASP A 489 0.10 4.17 -34.99
N ILE A 490 0.40 2.88 -34.81
CA ILE A 490 0.66 1.93 -35.90
C ILE A 490 -0.62 1.74 -36.74
N ALA A 491 -1.75 1.74 -36.06
CA ALA A 491 -3.09 1.72 -36.61
C ALA A 491 -4.06 2.43 -35.64
N ARG A 492 -5.30 2.65 -36.04
CA ARG A 492 -6.31 3.35 -35.25
C ARG A 492 -6.41 2.87 -33.80
N ASP A 493 -6.29 1.55 -33.58
CA ASP A 493 -6.49 0.91 -32.29
C ASP A 493 -5.21 0.20 -31.79
N ILE A 494 -4.04 0.57 -32.30
CA ILE A 494 -2.73 0.00 -31.96
C ILE A 494 -1.71 1.12 -31.82
N MET A 495 -1.26 1.37 -30.58
CA MET A 495 -0.26 2.38 -30.25
C MET A 495 0.98 1.73 -29.62
N ALA A 496 2.15 2.01 -30.17
CA ALA A 496 3.43 1.68 -29.56
C ALA A 496 4.06 2.91 -28.92
N TYR A 497 4.84 2.72 -27.87
CA TYR A 497 5.56 3.81 -27.23
C TYR A 497 6.92 3.36 -26.68
N VAL A 498 7.80 4.34 -26.58
CA VAL A 498 9.06 4.24 -25.84
C VAL A 498 9.10 5.41 -24.86
N SER A 499 9.43 5.16 -23.61
CA SER A 499 9.52 6.19 -22.58
C SER A 499 10.79 6.08 -21.76
N PHE A 500 11.27 7.23 -21.31
CA PHE A 500 12.32 7.40 -20.33
C PHE A 500 11.83 8.32 -19.23
N GLY A 501 12.05 7.94 -17.96
CA GLY A 501 11.73 8.75 -16.80
C GLY A 501 12.91 8.83 -15.83
N HIS A 502 13.18 10.02 -15.32
CA HIS A 502 14.07 10.29 -14.19
C HIS A 502 13.26 10.83 -13.02
N GLY A 503 13.42 10.24 -11.83
CA GLY A 503 12.72 10.64 -10.63
C GLY A 503 13.61 10.60 -9.40
N SER A 504 13.24 11.40 -8.41
CA SER A 504 14.00 11.56 -7.18
C SER A 504 13.13 11.32 -5.95
N LYS A 505 13.78 10.88 -4.86
CA LYS A 505 13.22 10.82 -3.52
C LYS A 505 14.20 11.41 -2.53
N SER A 506 13.72 12.30 -1.67
CA SER A 506 14.55 13.02 -0.72
C SER A 506 15.16 12.10 0.33
N GLY A 507 16.39 12.38 0.69
CA GLY A 507 17.04 11.89 1.88
C GLY A 507 16.54 12.58 3.15
N GLY A 508 17.36 12.53 4.18
CA GLY A 508 17.06 13.13 5.48
C GLY A 508 17.63 12.34 6.62
N TYR A 509 16.84 12.16 7.67
CA TYR A 509 17.24 11.44 8.87
C TYR A 509 16.16 10.43 9.24
N VAL A 510 16.54 9.37 9.97
CA VAL A 510 15.64 8.30 10.40
C VAL A 510 15.66 8.15 11.92
N GLU A 511 14.49 7.85 12.47
CA GLU A 511 14.24 7.76 13.91
C GLU A 511 14.63 6.41 14.53
N THR A 512 14.82 5.38 13.70
CA THR A 512 14.94 3.99 14.16
C THR A 512 16.36 3.41 14.06
N ASN A 513 17.34 4.18 13.56
CA ASN A 513 18.69 3.66 13.42
C ASN A 513 19.33 3.36 14.76
N THR A 514 19.87 2.14 14.85
CA THR A 514 20.83 1.79 15.89
C THR A 514 22.10 2.61 15.66
N ILE A 515 22.34 3.59 16.52
CA ILE A 515 23.58 4.35 16.50
C ILE A 515 24.60 3.51 17.28
N ALA A 516 25.20 2.54 16.59
CA ALA A 516 26.24 1.69 17.17
C ALA A 516 27.47 2.56 17.50
N THR A 517 27.55 2.99 18.75
CA THR A 517 28.66 3.80 19.25
C THR A 517 29.36 3.01 20.35
N PRO A 518 30.62 2.60 20.18
CA PRO A 518 31.37 1.97 21.25
C PRO A 518 31.41 2.87 22.49
N PRO A 519 31.25 2.31 23.70
CA PRO A 519 31.23 3.08 24.95
C PRO A 519 32.35 4.12 25.10
N PRO A 520 33.57 3.89 24.60
CA PRO A 520 34.66 4.89 24.68
C PRO A 520 34.38 6.20 23.94
N LEU A 521 33.40 6.21 23.00
CA LEU A 521 33.04 7.42 22.24
C LEU A 521 31.91 8.21 22.90
N PHE A 522 31.38 7.78 24.04
CA PHE A 522 30.39 8.54 24.80
C PHE A 522 30.99 9.73 25.51
N VAL A 523 30.27 10.84 25.48
CA VAL A 523 30.62 12.05 26.25
C VAL A 523 29.53 12.20 27.34
N ASN A 524 29.96 12.15 28.59
CA ASN A 524 29.08 12.19 29.76
C ASN A 524 27.93 11.13 29.71
N GLY A 525 28.23 9.91 29.20
CA GLY A 525 27.27 8.81 29.09
C GLY A 525 26.27 8.94 27.93
N LYS A 526 26.47 9.90 27.03
CA LYS A 526 25.57 10.16 25.87
C LYS A 526 26.33 10.10 24.56
N VAL A 527 25.59 9.80 23.47
CA VAL A 527 26.13 9.86 22.11
C VAL A 527 26.31 11.33 21.69
N PRO A 528 27.48 11.72 21.19
CA PRO A 528 27.67 13.06 20.65
C PRO A 528 26.78 13.36 19.42
N ALA A 529 26.29 14.59 19.32
CA ALA A 529 25.41 15.03 18.23
C ALA A 529 25.93 14.72 16.82
N ALA A 530 27.27 14.80 16.61
CA ALA A 530 27.87 14.47 15.31
C ALA A 530 27.69 12.99 14.93
N LEU A 531 27.73 12.07 15.90
CA LEU A 531 27.51 10.64 15.66
C LEU A 531 26.02 10.34 15.50
N VAL A 532 25.13 11.06 16.19
CA VAL A 532 23.67 11.00 15.96
C VAL A 532 23.37 11.41 14.51
N ALA A 533 23.93 12.54 14.06
CA ALA A 533 23.76 13.03 12.70
C ALA A 533 24.26 12.01 11.65
N ALA A 534 25.47 11.44 11.85
CA ALA A 534 26.05 10.48 10.92
C ALA A 534 25.29 9.15 10.89
N GLY A 535 24.85 8.65 12.05
CA GLY A 535 24.16 7.36 12.18
C GLY A 535 22.70 7.36 11.71
N SER A 536 22.02 8.52 11.74
CA SER A 536 20.63 8.64 11.31
C SER A 536 20.46 9.15 9.87
N ALA A 537 21.54 9.65 9.23
CA ALA A 537 21.45 10.25 7.90
C ALA A 537 21.19 9.23 6.78
N ILE A 538 20.33 9.61 5.84
CA ILE A 538 20.10 8.91 4.57
C ILE A 538 20.28 9.86 3.39
N LYS A 539 20.78 9.32 2.27
CA LYS A 539 21.05 10.09 1.05
C LYS A 539 19.81 10.13 0.16
N ASP A 540 19.77 11.17 -0.69
CA ASP A 540 18.80 11.27 -1.78
C ASP A 540 18.90 10.05 -2.72
N GLU A 541 17.73 9.55 -3.13
CA GLU A 541 17.56 8.43 -4.05
C GLU A 541 17.21 8.94 -5.44
N PHE A 542 17.79 8.33 -6.49
CA PHE A 542 17.55 8.70 -7.88
C PHE A 542 17.19 7.47 -8.71
N THR A 543 16.08 7.55 -9.41
CA THR A 543 15.54 6.47 -10.24
C THR A 543 15.62 6.84 -11.72
N LYS A 544 15.96 5.87 -12.56
CA LYS A 544 15.86 5.94 -14.04
C LYS A 544 15.07 4.75 -14.52
N THR A 545 14.00 5.00 -15.25
CA THR A 545 13.16 3.97 -15.85
C THR A 545 13.13 4.11 -17.36
N TYR A 546 13.31 3.00 -18.06
CA TYR A 546 13.15 2.85 -19.50
C TYR A 546 12.00 1.86 -19.72
N GLU A 547 11.08 2.19 -20.61
CA GLU A 547 9.94 1.33 -20.93
C GLU A 547 9.64 1.36 -22.43
N VAL A 548 9.32 0.20 -22.97
CA VAL A 548 8.77 0.02 -24.32
C VAL A 548 7.45 -0.72 -24.17
N GLY A 549 6.39 -0.16 -24.74
CA GLY A 549 5.07 -0.75 -24.62
C GLY A 549 4.25 -0.73 -25.90
N LEU A 550 3.26 -1.59 -25.90
CA LEU A 550 2.25 -1.71 -26.95
C LEU A 550 0.86 -1.73 -26.31
N LYS A 551 -0.03 -0.89 -26.80
CA LYS A 551 -1.44 -0.84 -26.37
C LYS A 551 -2.34 -1.12 -27.54
N THR A 552 -3.27 -2.06 -27.38
CA THR A 552 -4.15 -2.49 -28.44
C THR A 552 -5.60 -2.62 -28.00
N THR A 553 -6.51 -2.31 -28.91
CA THR A 553 -7.95 -2.54 -28.75
C THR A 553 -8.42 -3.24 -30.03
N LEU A 554 -8.71 -4.52 -29.95
CA LEU A 554 -8.92 -5.42 -31.08
C LEU A 554 -10.35 -6.00 -31.07
N LEU A 555 -10.72 -6.70 -32.17
CA LEU A 555 -11.98 -7.43 -32.29
C LEU A 555 -13.22 -6.54 -32.05
N ASP A 556 -13.30 -5.41 -32.73
CA ASP A 556 -14.37 -4.43 -32.56
C ASP A 556 -14.52 -3.96 -31.10
N ARG A 557 -13.37 -3.63 -30.46
CA ARG A 557 -13.23 -3.20 -29.08
C ARG A 557 -13.59 -4.26 -28.02
N ARG A 558 -13.73 -5.52 -28.39
CA ARG A 558 -13.99 -6.60 -27.44
C ARG A 558 -12.75 -7.12 -26.73
N LEU A 559 -11.56 -6.95 -27.33
CA LEU A 559 -10.29 -7.37 -26.73
C LEU A 559 -9.36 -6.17 -26.57
N ARG A 560 -9.01 -5.86 -25.34
CA ARG A 560 -7.90 -4.97 -24.98
C ARG A 560 -6.73 -5.82 -24.54
N LEU A 561 -5.56 -5.61 -25.15
CA LEU A 561 -4.32 -6.31 -24.83
C LEU A 561 -3.18 -5.30 -24.82
N ASN A 562 -2.59 -5.10 -23.63
CA ASN A 562 -1.48 -4.16 -23.42
C ASN A 562 -0.26 -4.92 -22.91
N GLY A 563 0.91 -4.60 -23.45
CA GLY A 563 2.16 -5.20 -22.99
C GLY A 563 3.27 -4.15 -22.84
N ALA A 564 4.15 -4.35 -21.88
CA ALA A 564 5.31 -3.50 -21.65
C ALA A 564 6.54 -4.30 -21.22
N VAL A 565 7.72 -3.83 -21.63
CA VAL A 565 9.02 -4.28 -21.14
C VAL A 565 9.69 -3.09 -20.46
N PHE A 566 10.23 -3.31 -19.27
CA PHE A 566 10.78 -2.23 -18.46
C PHE A 566 12.17 -2.55 -17.89
N TRP A 567 12.91 -1.50 -17.63
CA TRP A 567 14.18 -1.51 -16.95
C TRP A 567 14.28 -0.30 -16.02
N THR A 568 14.47 -0.53 -14.73
CA THR A 568 14.58 0.51 -13.71
C THR A 568 15.88 0.35 -12.94
N ASP A 569 16.70 1.40 -12.90
CA ASP A 569 17.90 1.51 -12.07
C ASP A 569 17.71 2.58 -10.99
N ILE A 570 18.09 2.26 -9.74
CA ILE A 570 18.06 3.19 -8.62
C ILE A 570 19.46 3.36 -8.06
N LYS A 571 19.89 4.62 -7.95
CA LYS A 571 21.09 5.03 -7.23
C LYS A 571 20.71 5.45 -5.82
N ASN A 572 21.49 5.02 -4.82
CA ASN A 572 21.27 5.31 -3.40
C ASN A 572 19.88 4.85 -2.91
N PHE A 573 19.39 3.70 -3.39
CA PHE A 573 18.14 3.13 -2.90
C PHE A 573 18.16 3.08 -1.38
N GLN A 574 17.15 3.66 -0.74
CA GLN A 574 17.00 3.71 0.71
C GLN A 574 16.44 2.38 1.19
N ASP A 575 17.24 1.63 1.89
CA ASP A 575 16.92 0.30 2.37
C ASP A 575 17.19 0.17 3.86
N THR A 576 16.50 -0.73 4.52
CA THR A 576 16.66 -1.00 5.94
C THR A 576 16.67 -2.49 6.23
N VAL A 577 17.32 -2.89 7.31
CA VAL A 577 17.29 -4.25 7.81
C VAL A 577 17.12 -4.23 9.33
N PHE A 578 16.29 -5.13 9.82
CA PHE A 578 16.23 -5.42 11.25
C PHE A 578 17.36 -6.39 11.60
N THR A 579 18.17 -6.04 12.60
CA THR A 579 19.41 -6.76 12.93
C THR A 579 19.24 -7.87 13.97
N GLY A 580 18.01 -8.11 14.41
CA GLY A 580 17.68 -9.18 15.37
C GLY A 580 18.48 -9.10 16.67
N GLY A 581 19.73 -9.58 16.65
CA GLY A 581 20.57 -9.70 17.84
C GLY A 581 21.02 -8.37 18.48
N THR A 582 21.02 -7.24 17.77
CA THR A 582 21.29 -5.90 18.31
C THR A 582 20.02 -5.09 18.53
N LEU A 583 18.85 -5.68 18.21
CA LEU A 583 17.52 -5.08 18.43
C LEU A 583 17.35 -3.71 17.78
N GLY A 584 17.95 -3.51 16.64
CA GLY A 584 17.94 -2.24 15.94
C GLY A 584 17.70 -2.38 14.45
N PHE A 585 17.44 -1.24 13.83
CA PHE A 585 17.36 -1.12 12.39
C PHE A 585 18.66 -0.48 11.88
N LEU A 586 19.22 -1.04 10.82
CA LEU A 586 20.31 -0.42 10.06
C LEU A 586 19.73 0.07 8.75
N THR A 587 19.90 1.37 8.52
CA THR A 587 19.54 2.01 7.27
C THR A 587 20.79 2.29 6.43
N PHE A 588 20.70 2.04 5.14
CA PHE A 588 21.82 2.26 4.21
C PHE A 588 21.27 2.64 2.84
N ASN A 589 22.19 3.17 2.03
CA ASN A 589 21.94 3.48 0.65
C ASN A 589 22.80 2.58 -0.25
N GLY A 590 22.16 1.92 -1.20
CA GLY A 590 22.82 1.04 -2.17
C GLY A 590 22.19 1.13 -3.56
N PRO A 591 22.81 0.55 -4.60
CA PRO A 591 22.16 0.46 -5.90
C PRO A 591 21.10 -0.66 -5.90
N ALA A 592 19.96 -0.40 -6.55
CA ALA A 592 18.93 -1.38 -6.82
C ALA A 592 18.52 -1.37 -8.29
N ARG A 593 17.97 -2.49 -8.77
CA ARG A 593 17.54 -2.65 -10.17
C ARG A 593 16.34 -3.56 -10.24
N SER A 594 15.40 -3.24 -11.12
CA SER A 594 14.35 -4.15 -11.57
C SER A 594 14.25 -4.15 -13.10
N ARG A 595 14.02 -5.32 -13.67
CA ARG A 595 13.75 -5.50 -15.09
C ARG A 595 12.71 -6.58 -15.29
N GLY A 596 11.91 -6.43 -16.34
CA GLY A 596 10.85 -7.40 -16.53
C GLY A 596 9.93 -7.07 -17.69
N ALA A 597 8.81 -7.78 -17.70
CA ALA A 597 7.74 -7.59 -18.68
C ALA A 597 6.38 -7.75 -18.01
N GLU A 598 5.39 -7.06 -18.56
CA GLU A 598 4.00 -7.09 -18.13
C GLU A 598 3.08 -7.29 -19.32
N LEU A 599 1.98 -8.00 -19.09
CA LEU A 599 0.89 -8.18 -20.03
C LEU A 599 -0.42 -8.02 -19.28
N GLU A 600 -1.33 -7.21 -19.82
CA GLU A 600 -2.68 -6.98 -19.28
C GLU A 600 -3.70 -7.23 -20.39
N SER A 601 -4.82 -7.85 -20.03
CA SER A 601 -5.90 -8.14 -20.97
C SER A 601 -7.26 -7.94 -20.35
N ALA A 602 -8.21 -7.49 -21.18
CA ALA A 602 -9.63 -7.55 -20.91
C ALA A 602 -10.34 -8.03 -22.18
N PHE A 603 -11.16 -9.05 -22.08
CA PHE A 603 -11.80 -9.67 -23.22
C PHE A 603 -13.30 -9.93 -22.98
N GLN A 604 -14.15 -9.19 -23.70
CA GLN A 604 -15.58 -9.46 -23.78
C GLN A 604 -15.80 -10.56 -24.83
N ILE A 605 -15.80 -11.81 -24.38
CA ILE A 605 -15.90 -12.99 -25.28
C ILE A 605 -17.26 -13.01 -25.96
N VAL A 606 -18.31 -12.90 -25.15
CA VAL A 606 -19.70 -12.72 -25.56
C VAL A 606 -20.36 -11.69 -24.63
N PRO A 607 -21.50 -11.07 -24.94
CA PRO A 607 -22.10 -10.05 -24.08
C PRO A 607 -22.27 -10.45 -22.62
N ALA A 608 -22.50 -11.72 -22.36
CA ALA A 608 -22.69 -12.26 -21.02
C ALA A 608 -21.39 -12.67 -20.31
N PHE A 609 -20.22 -12.79 -21.02
CA PHE A 609 -19.01 -13.34 -20.42
C PHE A 609 -17.78 -12.51 -20.74
N ARG A 610 -17.16 -12.01 -19.69
CA ARG A 610 -15.92 -11.21 -19.71
C ARG A 610 -14.80 -11.94 -18.97
N LEU A 611 -13.57 -11.87 -19.52
CA LEU A 611 -12.33 -12.27 -18.89
C LEU A 611 -11.42 -11.05 -18.72
N ASP A 612 -10.86 -10.89 -17.53
CA ASP A 612 -9.83 -9.91 -17.22
C ASP A 612 -8.61 -10.64 -16.65
N GLY A 613 -7.43 -10.22 -17.01
CA GLY A 613 -6.23 -10.84 -16.46
C GLY A 613 -4.96 -10.08 -16.76
N GLY A 614 -3.94 -10.37 -15.98
CA GLY A 614 -2.63 -9.80 -16.17
C GLY A 614 -1.54 -10.66 -15.58
N ILE A 615 -0.32 -10.48 -16.06
CA ILE A 615 0.89 -11.12 -15.58
C ILE A 615 2.04 -10.13 -15.57
N THR A 616 2.81 -10.13 -14.49
CA THR A 616 4.08 -9.40 -14.39
C THR A 616 5.20 -10.39 -14.07
N TYR A 617 6.27 -10.32 -14.84
CA TYR A 617 7.58 -10.85 -14.50
C TYR A 617 8.50 -9.70 -14.11
N ALA A 618 9.08 -9.74 -12.89
CA ALA A 618 10.00 -8.71 -12.40
C ALA A 618 11.20 -9.35 -11.68
N ASP A 619 12.41 -9.09 -12.17
CA ASP A 619 13.67 -9.52 -11.54
C ASP A 619 14.28 -8.33 -10.81
N ALA A 620 13.90 -8.16 -9.52
CA ALA A 620 14.33 -7.06 -8.67
C ALA A 620 15.48 -7.48 -7.75
N THR A 621 16.58 -6.73 -7.81
CA THR A 621 17.82 -7.01 -7.05
C THR A 621 18.41 -5.73 -6.46
N SER A 622 19.17 -5.87 -5.35
CA SER A 622 20.00 -4.80 -4.80
C SER A 622 21.43 -5.30 -4.58
N ILE A 623 22.38 -4.37 -4.61
CA ILE A 623 23.75 -4.64 -4.21
C ILE A 623 23.93 -4.11 -2.79
N ILE A 624 24.17 -4.99 -1.86
CA ILE A 624 24.28 -4.69 -0.44
C ILE A 624 25.55 -5.28 0.14
N GLN A 625 26.03 -4.68 1.23
CA GLN A 625 27.00 -5.31 2.12
C GLN A 625 26.21 -6.28 3.02
N PRO A 626 26.42 -7.61 2.89
CA PRO A 626 25.70 -8.55 3.72
C PRO A 626 26.13 -8.47 5.18
N ILE A 627 25.22 -8.84 6.06
CA ILE A 627 25.48 -9.02 7.48
C ILE A 627 26.00 -10.45 7.67
N ASP A 628 27.05 -10.64 8.41
CA ASP A 628 27.53 -11.96 8.82
C ASP A 628 26.59 -12.53 9.89
N PRO A 629 25.92 -13.67 9.65
CA PRO A 629 24.99 -14.24 10.62
C PRO A 629 25.62 -14.65 11.96
N ALA A 630 26.93 -14.93 11.98
CA ALA A 630 27.62 -15.36 13.19
C ALA A 630 28.01 -14.18 14.10
N THR A 631 28.37 -13.05 13.50
CA THR A 631 28.86 -11.87 14.22
C THR A 631 27.85 -10.71 14.25
N ASN A 632 26.80 -10.81 13.46
CA ASN A 632 25.81 -9.77 13.20
C ASN A 632 26.44 -8.41 12.78
N ALA A 633 27.59 -8.49 12.11
CA ALA A 633 28.35 -7.34 11.63
C ALA A 633 28.37 -7.31 10.09
N PRO A 634 28.51 -6.11 9.47
CA PRO A 634 28.72 -6.01 8.02
C PRO A 634 29.96 -6.77 7.57
N GLN A 635 29.81 -7.62 6.54
CA GLN A 635 30.91 -8.45 6.03
C GLN A 635 32.05 -7.59 5.48
N VAL A 636 33.28 -7.95 5.86
CA VAL A 636 34.51 -7.36 5.35
C VAL A 636 35.46 -8.45 4.84
N ASP A 637 36.32 -8.11 3.90
CA ASP A 637 37.38 -9.03 3.44
C ASP A 637 38.51 -9.13 4.49
N ALA A 638 39.54 -9.93 4.21
CA ALA A 638 40.70 -10.12 5.08
C ALA A 638 41.51 -8.84 5.33
N ASN A 639 41.30 -7.79 4.52
CA ASN A 639 41.96 -6.49 4.65
C ASN A 639 41.04 -5.45 5.33
N GLY A 640 39.82 -5.85 5.77
CA GLY A 640 38.85 -4.96 6.39
C GLY A 640 38.00 -4.14 5.40
N ASN A 641 38.08 -4.41 4.09
CA ASN A 641 37.25 -3.70 3.12
C ASN A 641 35.84 -4.28 3.05
N PRO A 642 34.78 -3.44 2.84
CA PRO A 642 33.44 -3.90 2.67
C PRO A 642 33.28 -4.89 1.50
N VAL A 643 32.67 -6.05 1.76
CA VAL A 643 32.29 -7.01 0.73
C VAL A 643 30.86 -6.73 0.30
N PHE A 644 30.61 -6.63 -1.01
CA PHE A 644 29.27 -6.41 -1.56
C PHE A 644 28.79 -7.60 -2.37
N GLY A 645 27.53 -7.97 -2.19
CA GLY A 645 26.85 -9.03 -2.93
C GLY A 645 25.56 -8.53 -3.60
N ARG A 646 25.15 -9.21 -4.68
CA ARG A 646 23.86 -8.99 -5.33
C ARG A 646 22.85 -9.98 -4.77
N PHE A 647 21.74 -9.46 -4.24
CA PHE A 647 20.66 -10.24 -3.66
C PHE A 647 19.31 -9.85 -4.29
N ARG A 648 18.37 -10.79 -4.27
CA ARG A 648 16.98 -10.49 -4.61
C ARG A 648 16.40 -9.52 -3.58
N ARG A 649 15.51 -8.64 -4.05
CA ARG A 649 14.79 -7.75 -3.14
C ARG A 649 13.81 -8.55 -2.28
N SER A 650 13.68 -8.12 -1.02
CA SER A 650 12.62 -8.60 -0.14
C SER A 650 11.25 -8.17 -0.66
N GLN A 651 10.26 -9.01 -0.44
CA GLN A 651 8.86 -8.81 -0.85
C GLN A 651 8.70 -8.51 -2.34
N ALA A 652 9.55 -9.15 -3.16
CA ALA A 652 9.60 -9.03 -4.60
C ALA A 652 9.47 -10.41 -5.27
N PRO A 653 8.25 -10.99 -5.33
CA PRO A 653 8.01 -12.20 -6.09
C PRO A 653 8.31 -11.95 -7.58
N LYS A 654 8.96 -12.92 -8.24
CA LYS A 654 9.35 -12.76 -9.66
C LYS A 654 8.17 -12.78 -10.62
N ILE A 655 7.13 -13.54 -10.28
CA ILE A 655 5.93 -13.70 -11.10
C ILE A 655 4.71 -13.45 -10.24
N ILE A 656 3.85 -12.58 -10.72
CA ILE A 656 2.50 -12.34 -10.20
C ILE A 656 1.55 -12.40 -11.39
N TYR A 657 0.48 -13.17 -11.28
CA TYR A 657 -0.62 -13.08 -12.24
C TYR A 657 -1.97 -13.14 -11.55
N ASN A 658 -2.96 -12.56 -12.20
CA ASN A 658 -4.37 -12.70 -11.91
C ASN A 658 -5.12 -13.08 -13.19
N LEU A 659 -6.19 -13.82 -13.02
CA LEU A 659 -7.14 -14.14 -14.09
C LEU A 659 -8.53 -14.24 -13.46
N GLY A 660 -9.45 -13.39 -13.90
CA GLY A 660 -10.82 -13.36 -13.44
C GLY A 660 -11.81 -13.49 -14.60
N GLY A 661 -12.92 -14.17 -14.36
CA GLY A 661 -14.03 -14.27 -15.28
C GLY A 661 -15.32 -13.84 -14.60
N THR A 662 -16.14 -13.07 -15.31
CA THR A 662 -17.47 -12.66 -14.87
C THR A 662 -18.51 -13.07 -15.92
N TYR A 663 -19.56 -13.74 -15.47
CA TYR A 663 -20.70 -14.14 -16.30
C TYR A 663 -21.96 -13.47 -15.76
N GLU A 664 -22.62 -12.68 -16.60
CA GLU A 664 -23.86 -11.98 -16.27
C GLU A 664 -24.96 -12.35 -17.29
N THR A 665 -26.12 -12.69 -16.78
CA THR A 665 -27.23 -13.11 -17.63
C THR A 665 -28.57 -12.78 -17.00
N ALA A 666 -29.56 -12.42 -17.82
CA ALA A 666 -30.93 -12.29 -17.38
C ALA A 666 -31.50 -13.67 -16.99
N ILE A 667 -32.13 -13.76 -15.82
CA ILE A 667 -32.94 -14.92 -15.39
C ILE A 667 -34.37 -14.71 -15.82
N THR A 668 -34.89 -13.49 -15.61
CA THR A 668 -36.20 -13.03 -16.02
C THR A 668 -36.12 -11.64 -16.62
N GLY A 669 -37.21 -11.05 -17.07
CA GLY A 669 -37.24 -9.67 -17.58
C GLY A 669 -36.77 -8.62 -16.55
N ASP A 670 -36.88 -8.91 -15.25
CA ASP A 670 -36.61 -7.98 -14.15
C ASP A 670 -35.45 -8.41 -13.23
N LEU A 671 -34.83 -9.57 -13.52
CA LEU A 671 -33.86 -10.19 -12.65
C LEU A 671 -32.63 -10.71 -13.42
N ASP A 672 -31.46 -10.29 -13.05
CA ASP A 672 -30.19 -10.74 -13.59
C ASP A 672 -29.40 -11.57 -12.56
N ALA A 673 -28.67 -12.59 -13.04
CA ALA A 673 -27.71 -13.33 -12.27
C ALA A 673 -26.27 -12.95 -12.67
N ARG A 674 -25.39 -12.95 -11.68
CA ARG A 674 -23.96 -12.73 -11.87
C ARG A 674 -23.17 -13.84 -11.19
N LEU A 675 -22.17 -14.38 -11.89
CA LEU A 675 -21.20 -15.33 -11.36
C LEU A 675 -19.79 -14.79 -11.62
N GLY A 676 -18.94 -14.87 -10.64
CA GLY A 676 -17.54 -14.45 -10.74
C GLY A 676 -16.60 -15.51 -10.19
N ALA A 677 -15.45 -15.67 -10.85
CA ALA A 677 -14.35 -16.47 -10.35
C ALA A 677 -13.03 -15.77 -10.68
N SER A 678 -12.09 -15.72 -9.73
CA SER A 678 -10.75 -15.21 -9.99
C SER A 678 -9.67 -16.04 -9.30
N VAL A 679 -8.58 -16.28 -10.03
CA VAL A 679 -7.38 -16.94 -9.54
C VAL A 679 -6.27 -15.92 -9.49
N ARG A 680 -5.53 -15.90 -8.38
CA ARG A 680 -4.35 -15.07 -8.20
C ARG A 680 -3.18 -15.94 -7.79
N TYR A 681 -2.01 -15.62 -8.34
CA TYR A 681 -0.78 -16.32 -8.05
C TYR A 681 0.35 -15.33 -7.81
N ARG A 682 1.16 -15.60 -6.77
CA ARG A 682 2.51 -15.04 -6.63
C ARG A 682 3.53 -16.15 -6.46
N SER A 683 4.69 -15.99 -7.09
CA SER A 683 5.81 -16.92 -6.86
C SER A 683 6.38 -16.73 -5.45
N SER A 684 7.24 -17.66 -5.02
CA SER A 684 8.00 -17.53 -3.77
C SER A 684 8.79 -16.22 -3.74
N MET A 685 8.91 -15.66 -2.53
CA MET A 685 9.67 -14.43 -2.27
C MET A 685 10.47 -14.59 -0.98
N PHE A 686 11.25 -13.59 -0.63
CA PHE A 686 11.93 -13.47 0.65
C PHE A 686 11.35 -12.29 1.42
N ASN A 687 11.21 -12.42 2.72
CA ASN A 687 10.65 -11.37 3.56
C ASN A 687 11.71 -10.39 4.08
N GLN A 688 12.97 -10.85 4.16
CA GLN A 688 14.09 -10.04 4.63
C GLN A 688 15.23 -9.97 3.59
N ARG A 689 16.17 -9.07 3.86
CA ARG A 689 17.42 -8.93 3.12
C ARG A 689 18.21 -10.24 3.09
N GLN A 690 19.13 -10.35 2.15
CA GLN A 690 20.03 -11.51 2.00
C GLN A 690 19.29 -12.83 1.70
N GLU A 691 18.05 -12.73 1.15
CA GLU A 691 17.24 -13.90 0.82
C GLU A 691 16.85 -14.73 2.05
N GLU A 692 16.62 -14.05 3.17
CA GLU A 692 16.18 -14.66 4.43
C GLU A 692 14.65 -14.74 4.51
N PHE A 693 14.15 -15.64 5.37
CA PHE A 693 12.74 -15.89 5.60
C PHE A 693 11.94 -16.09 4.30
N PRO A 694 12.18 -17.20 3.58
CA PRO A 694 11.49 -17.47 2.34
C PRO A 694 9.99 -17.72 2.60
N SER A 695 9.14 -17.00 1.85
CA SER A 695 7.72 -17.28 1.75
C SER A 695 7.45 -18.13 0.51
N LYS A 696 6.64 -19.17 0.66
CA LYS A 696 6.26 -20.05 -0.46
C LYS A 696 5.40 -19.34 -1.48
N ALA A 697 5.30 -19.92 -2.67
CA ALA A 697 4.34 -19.47 -3.67
C ALA A 697 2.91 -19.59 -3.15
N LEU A 698 2.07 -18.63 -3.50
CA LEU A 698 0.68 -18.57 -3.07
C LEU A 698 -0.25 -18.54 -4.28
N THR A 699 -1.27 -19.39 -4.26
CA THR A 699 -2.39 -19.33 -5.20
C THR A 699 -3.67 -19.20 -4.40
N THR A 700 -4.48 -18.19 -4.69
CA THR A 700 -5.82 -18.01 -4.11
C THR A 700 -6.89 -18.11 -5.18
N LEU A 701 -8.05 -18.64 -4.80
CA LEU A 701 -9.24 -18.68 -5.63
C LEU A 701 -10.35 -17.93 -4.91
N ASP A 702 -10.93 -16.95 -5.60
CA ASP A 702 -12.09 -16.22 -5.13
C ASP A 702 -13.29 -16.55 -6.01
N LEU A 703 -14.46 -16.66 -5.40
CA LEU A 703 -15.74 -16.96 -6.06
C LEU A 703 -16.78 -15.93 -5.63
N SER A 704 -17.67 -15.55 -6.54
CA SER A 704 -18.84 -14.75 -6.22
C SER A 704 -20.06 -15.23 -6.98
N ALA A 705 -21.24 -15.09 -6.36
CA ALA A 705 -22.52 -15.34 -6.99
C ALA A 705 -23.52 -14.31 -6.48
N GLY A 706 -24.28 -13.72 -7.38
CA GLY A 706 -25.25 -12.70 -7.01
C GLY A 706 -26.48 -12.68 -7.92
N ILE A 707 -27.51 -12.06 -7.40
CA ILE A 707 -28.74 -11.70 -8.14
C ILE A 707 -29.03 -10.23 -7.93
N GLN A 708 -29.47 -9.55 -8.95
CA GLN A 708 -29.85 -8.15 -8.90
C GLN A 708 -31.06 -7.85 -9.77
N SER A 709 -31.78 -6.78 -9.47
CA SER A 709 -32.78 -6.28 -10.39
C SER A 709 -32.12 -5.79 -11.67
N SER A 710 -32.73 -6.01 -12.82
CA SER A 710 -32.19 -5.57 -14.13
C SER A 710 -32.03 -4.04 -14.22
N SER A 711 -32.78 -3.29 -13.40
CA SER A 711 -32.61 -1.85 -13.20
C SER A 711 -31.52 -1.45 -12.20
N ASN A 712 -30.84 -2.42 -11.58
CA ASN A 712 -29.82 -2.25 -10.53
C ASN A 712 -30.33 -1.49 -9.27
N HIS A 713 -31.64 -1.50 -9.00
CA HIS A 713 -32.21 -0.88 -7.81
C HIS A 713 -31.88 -1.66 -6.53
N TRP A 714 -31.66 -2.96 -6.62
CA TRP A 714 -31.24 -3.80 -5.50
C TRP A 714 -30.48 -5.03 -6.01
N GLY A 715 -29.70 -5.59 -5.17
CA GLY A 715 -29.00 -6.86 -5.41
C GLY A 715 -28.49 -7.49 -4.12
N VAL A 716 -28.17 -8.79 -4.22
CA VAL A 716 -27.57 -9.58 -3.16
C VAL A 716 -26.45 -10.42 -3.75
N ASP A 717 -25.26 -10.35 -3.15
CA ASP A 717 -24.05 -11.04 -3.57
C ASP A 717 -23.49 -11.89 -2.43
N LEU A 718 -23.16 -13.14 -2.70
CA LEU A 718 -22.31 -13.98 -1.87
C LEU A 718 -20.89 -13.94 -2.42
N ILE A 719 -19.94 -13.52 -1.60
CA ILE A 719 -18.54 -13.33 -1.99
C ILE A 719 -17.68 -14.23 -1.08
N ALA A 720 -16.93 -15.15 -1.69
CA ALA A 720 -15.99 -16.01 -0.96
C ALA A 720 -14.58 -15.77 -1.49
N LYS A 721 -13.69 -15.25 -0.64
CA LYS A 721 -12.29 -15.00 -0.97
C LYS A 721 -11.41 -16.11 -0.42
N ASN A 722 -10.33 -16.45 -1.14
CA ASN A 722 -9.38 -17.50 -0.77
C ASN A 722 -10.10 -18.78 -0.32
N VAL A 723 -11.05 -19.28 -1.14
CA VAL A 723 -11.93 -20.41 -0.79
C VAL A 723 -11.16 -21.69 -0.42
N THR A 724 -9.95 -21.83 -0.94
CA THR A 724 -9.03 -22.95 -0.62
C THR A 724 -8.31 -22.77 0.72
N ASN A 725 -8.47 -21.61 1.36
CA ASN A 725 -7.74 -21.18 2.55
C ASN A 725 -6.22 -21.38 2.42
N ALA A 726 -5.67 -21.02 1.26
CA ALA A 726 -4.24 -21.09 1.01
C ALA A 726 -3.50 -20.09 1.90
N ILE A 727 -2.45 -20.53 2.58
CA ILE A 727 -1.70 -19.76 3.57
C ILE A 727 -0.25 -19.63 3.11
N ALA A 728 0.30 -18.42 3.18
CA ALA A 728 1.72 -18.14 3.03
C ALA A 728 2.07 -16.93 3.91
N GLU A 729 3.32 -16.81 4.32
CA GLU A 729 3.79 -15.68 5.09
C GLU A 729 3.88 -14.44 4.17
N ASP A 730 3.10 -13.41 4.46
CA ASP A 730 3.21 -12.10 3.79
C ASP A 730 4.23 -11.19 4.46
N PHE A 731 4.54 -11.48 5.72
CA PHE A 731 5.64 -10.87 6.47
C PHE A 731 6.33 -11.93 7.32
N ALA A 732 7.67 -11.88 7.40
CA ALA A 732 8.46 -12.60 8.38
C ALA A 732 9.75 -11.84 8.70
N SER A 733 10.16 -11.84 9.96
CA SER A 733 11.38 -11.20 10.45
C SER A 733 11.97 -11.98 11.63
N PRO A 734 13.25 -11.76 11.99
CA PRO A 734 13.77 -12.25 13.24
C PRO A 734 12.88 -11.82 14.41
N SER A 735 12.78 -12.66 15.44
CA SER A 735 12.09 -12.25 16.68
C SER A 735 12.76 -11.02 17.27
N VAL A 736 11.96 -10.11 17.78
CA VAL A 736 12.44 -8.91 18.50
C VAL A 736 13.07 -9.32 19.82
N ASP A 737 12.52 -10.31 20.49
CA ASP A 737 13.09 -10.83 21.74
C ASP A 737 14.33 -11.70 21.42
N PRO A 738 15.52 -11.28 21.90
CA PRO A 738 16.75 -11.99 21.65
C PRO A 738 16.79 -13.41 22.20
N ARG A 739 16.00 -13.73 23.23
CA ARG A 739 15.87 -15.09 23.76
C ARG A 739 15.35 -16.04 22.69
N PHE A 740 14.35 -15.59 21.93
CA PHE A 740 13.69 -16.40 20.92
C PHE A 740 14.50 -16.46 19.62
N GLY A 741 15.03 -15.33 19.14
CA GLY A 741 15.78 -15.27 17.90
C GLY A 741 17.15 -15.98 17.97
N ALA A 742 17.97 -15.67 18.98
CA ALA A 742 19.33 -16.19 19.09
C ALA A 742 19.40 -17.64 19.56
N PHE A 743 18.58 -18.03 20.54
CA PHE A 743 18.67 -19.37 21.15
C PHE A 743 17.75 -20.39 20.48
N TYR A 744 16.55 -20.00 20.08
CA TYR A 744 15.54 -20.95 19.57
C TYR A 744 15.28 -20.82 18.09
N LYS A 745 15.98 -19.89 17.40
CA LYS A 745 15.75 -19.59 15.98
C LYS A 745 14.29 -19.29 15.66
N ALA A 746 13.54 -18.81 16.64
CA ALA A 746 12.19 -18.37 16.45
C ALA A 746 12.17 -17.07 15.65
N TYR A 747 11.15 -16.91 14.85
CA TYR A 747 10.93 -15.68 14.07
C TYR A 747 9.46 -15.27 14.16
N LEU A 748 9.21 -14.00 13.87
CA LEU A 748 7.87 -13.44 13.83
C LEU A 748 7.33 -13.57 12.41
N ALA A 749 6.10 -14.05 12.26
CA ALA A 749 5.44 -14.14 10.97
C ALA A 749 3.96 -13.78 11.03
N GLY A 750 3.44 -13.22 9.92
CA GLY A 750 2.02 -12.97 9.69
C GLY A 750 1.57 -13.53 8.36
N PRO A 751 0.33 -14.04 8.25
CA PRO A 751 -0.19 -14.66 7.06
C PRO A 751 -0.69 -13.64 6.03
N ASN A 752 -0.89 -14.12 4.79
CA ASN A 752 -1.76 -13.46 3.82
C ASN A 752 -3.22 -13.43 4.32
N GLN A 753 -4.08 -12.72 3.60
CA GLN A 753 -5.52 -12.76 3.87
C GLN A 753 -6.05 -14.21 3.80
N LEU A 754 -6.63 -14.68 4.89
CA LEU A 754 -7.25 -15.99 5.00
C LEU A 754 -8.61 -16.02 4.29
N ARG A 755 -9.28 -17.19 4.33
CA ARG A 755 -10.61 -17.33 3.71
C ARG A 755 -11.62 -16.45 4.42
N THR A 756 -12.42 -15.71 3.62
CA THR A 756 -13.60 -14.99 4.10
C THR A 756 -14.83 -15.34 3.24
N VAL A 757 -16.00 -15.33 3.86
CA VAL A 757 -17.29 -15.55 3.16
C VAL A 757 -18.27 -14.47 3.61
N MET A 758 -18.69 -13.61 2.69
CA MET A 758 -19.50 -12.45 2.98
C MET A 758 -20.81 -12.47 2.15
N LEU A 759 -21.92 -12.18 2.79
CA LEU A 759 -23.18 -11.87 2.11
C LEU A 759 -23.37 -10.35 2.10
N MET A 760 -23.50 -9.78 0.92
CA MET A 760 -23.66 -8.33 0.70
C MET A 760 -25.01 -8.05 0.04
N GLY A 761 -25.75 -7.09 0.56
CA GLY A 761 -26.93 -6.52 -0.09
C GLY A 761 -26.69 -5.07 -0.47
N HIS A 762 -27.33 -4.61 -1.56
CA HIS A 762 -27.32 -3.20 -1.94
C HIS A 762 -28.68 -2.73 -2.41
N VAL A 763 -28.94 -1.45 -2.23
CA VAL A 763 -30.09 -0.72 -2.75
C VAL A 763 -29.65 0.60 -3.36
N ASN A 764 -30.21 0.95 -4.51
CA ASN A 764 -29.93 2.18 -5.25
C ASN A 764 -31.27 2.83 -5.64
N TYR A 765 -31.42 4.12 -5.35
CA TYR A 765 -32.63 4.89 -5.66
C TYR A 765 -32.29 6.15 -6.45
#